data_73514aaf64c7063e6e9457bed44222ec
#
_entry.id   73514aaf64c7063e6e9457bed44222ec
#
_cell.length_a   1.000
_cell.length_b   1.000
_cell.length_c   1.000
_cell.angle_alpha   90.00
_cell.angle_beta   90.00
_cell.angle_gamma   90.00
#
_symmetry.space_group_name_H-M   'P 1'
#
loop_
_entity.id
_entity.type
_entity.pdbx_description
1 polymer ?
#
loop_
_entity_poly.entity_id
_entity_poly.type
_entity_poly.pdbx_seq_one_letter_code
_entity_poly.pdbx_strand_id
1 'polypeptide(L)'
;MVIVTTIRREVLTLPTAELGPDNPLPPLRPLDETHRIDGRDREDLPRDMARQVGYEPLRSLLPTRVRDGYDRQRAPRRVDALVIENDRLRATVLPALGGRIASLVHKPTDRELLYRNPVVQPANFALNGAWFSGGIEWNIGATGHTTLSCAPLHAARVPAPDGGEMLRLWEWERLRDLPFQIDLWLPDGSDFLYVGVRVRNPHEKPAPTYWWSNIAVPEERRVLAPASEAWHFGYERRLRRVPVPSYDGVDRTYPLNSPYAADYFYEMPDGRRRWIAALDADGHGLVQTSTDALRGRKLFVWGNGSGGRRWQEWLTEPGTGGYCEIQAGLARTQLEHVRLDPESEVSWLEAYGPLDARADGEWSTVVDGAEARLEVALPRADFDAAYVAWKPHADTEPGEILATGSGWGALEVLRTDWKLPGTPFEESTLGEAQAPWAELLRSGALPEPRRVRPPGESLVAPHWRDMLETAPATPLTEYHLGIAQWHAGDRAQAVRSWERALELAPSLWPLLRCLAVADQESGNHERAADRYNEAFADLCHERRDAGERWTAATAALGREAVEALLRVRRAADARAVWEMLYPATRERGRFQLLQAELLLAEGRRDDAWAVFADGFEVADLREGAESIGRLWARLTDEPLPIRYDFRMRPEGPETR
;
A
#
# COMPACT_ATOMS: atom_id res chain seq x y z
N MET A 1 38.48 15.07 -12.93
CA MET A 1 37.28 15.44 -13.72
C MET A 1 36.10 15.14 -12.80
N VAL A 2 35.42 16.14 -12.27
CA VAL A 2 34.25 15.94 -11.45
C VAL A 2 33.18 15.37 -12.38
N ILE A 3 32.65 14.19 -12.07
CA ILE A 3 31.54 13.60 -12.83
C ILE A 3 30.31 14.33 -12.37
N VAL A 4 29.67 15.07 -13.25
CA VAL A 4 28.43 15.78 -13.02
C VAL A 4 27.31 14.76 -12.82
N THR A 5 26.44 15.01 -11.87
CA THR A 5 25.25 14.18 -11.63
C THR A 5 24.38 14.09 -12.88
N THR A 6 23.93 12.89 -13.20
CA THR A 6 23.12 12.61 -14.39
C THR A 6 21.82 11.94 -14.00
N ILE A 7 20.75 12.30 -14.71
CA ILE A 7 19.47 11.61 -14.67
C ILE A 7 19.24 10.99 -16.05
N ARG A 8 18.95 9.69 -16.13
CA ARG A 8 18.73 9.01 -17.41
C ARG A 8 17.64 7.93 -17.31
N ARG A 9 17.05 7.62 -18.44
CA ARG A 9 16.15 6.47 -18.58
C ARG A 9 16.97 5.20 -18.77
N GLU A 10 16.56 4.14 -18.09
CA GLU A 10 17.06 2.78 -18.29
C GLU A 10 15.88 1.82 -18.42
N VAL A 11 16.16 0.62 -18.93
CA VAL A 11 15.18 -0.48 -18.96
C VAL A 11 15.82 -1.68 -18.27
N LEU A 12 15.23 -2.09 -17.17
CA LEU A 12 15.63 -3.30 -16.47
C LEU A 12 14.87 -4.50 -17.05
N THR A 13 15.50 -5.67 -17.01
CA THR A 13 14.80 -6.93 -17.26
C THR A 13 14.73 -7.70 -15.95
N LEU A 14 13.51 -7.82 -15.40
CA LEU A 14 13.28 -8.48 -14.11
C LEU A 14 12.24 -9.58 -14.25
N PRO A 15 12.40 -10.72 -13.55
CA PRO A 15 11.33 -11.68 -13.38
C PRO A 15 10.13 -11.00 -12.69
N THR A 16 9.04 -10.82 -13.42
CA THR A 16 7.89 -10.05 -12.98
C THR A 16 6.62 -10.85 -13.14
N ALA A 17 5.80 -10.95 -12.10
CA ALA A 17 4.43 -11.40 -12.20
C ALA A 17 3.54 -10.20 -12.59
N GLU A 18 2.61 -10.44 -13.53
CA GLU A 18 1.67 -9.39 -13.96
C GLU A 18 0.69 -9.05 -12.84
N LEU A 19 0.31 -7.78 -12.75
CA LEU A 19 -0.73 -7.33 -11.82
C LEU A 19 -2.12 -7.89 -12.19
N GLY A 20 -2.31 -8.22 -13.46
CA GLY A 20 -3.63 -8.58 -13.97
C GLY A 20 -4.60 -7.38 -13.95
N PRO A 21 -5.85 -7.61 -14.32
CA PRO A 21 -6.89 -6.57 -14.30
C PRO A 21 -7.28 -6.20 -12.88
N ASP A 22 -7.61 -4.92 -12.67
CA ASP A 22 -8.21 -4.46 -11.42
C ASP A 22 -9.56 -5.14 -11.16
N ASN A 23 -9.89 -5.39 -9.90
CA ASN A 23 -11.20 -5.87 -9.52
C ASN A 23 -12.26 -4.80 -9.85
N PRO A 24 -13.23 -5.07 -10.71
CA PRO A 24 -14.19 -4.06 -11.15
C PRO A 24 -15.28 -3.74 -10.11
N LEU A 25 -15.38 -4.51 -9.03
CA LEU A 25 -16.37 -4.29 -7.98
C LEU A 25 -15.92 -3.14 -7.05
N PRO A 26 -16.79 -2.18 -6.72
CA PRO A 26 -16.46 -1.15 -5.75
C PRO A 26 -16.24 -1.78 -4.36
N PRO A 27 -15.18 -1.38 -3.63
CA PRO A 27 -14.88 -1.93 -2.30
C PRO A 27 -15.78 -1.31 -1.24
N LEU A 28 -17.03 -1.80 -1.15
CA LEU A 28 -18.06 -1.28 -0.25
C LEU A 28 -17.94 -1.79 1.19
N ARG A 29 -17.22 -2.91 1.40
CA ARG A 29 -17.02 -3.47 2.74
C ARG A 29 -16.13 -2.56 3.58
N PRO A 30 -16.36 -2.45 4.90
CA PRO A 30 -15.46 -1.74 5.79
C PRO A 30 -14.03 -2.29 5.68
N LEU A 31 -13.05 -1.41 5.84
CA LEU A 31 -11.66 -1.85 5.99
C LEU A 31 -11.51 -2.62 7.30
N ASP A 32 -10.78 -3.73 7.23
CA ASP A 32 -10.31 -4.42 8.42
C ASP A 32 -9.19 -3.58 9.05
N GLU A 33 -9.49 -2.94 10.18
CA GLU A 33 -8.53 -2.12 10.91
C GLU A 33 -7.54 -3.01 11.67
N THR A 34 -6.52 -3.48 10.97
CA THR A 34 -5.47 -4.32 11.56
C THR A 34 -4.70 -3.64 12.69
N HIS A 35 -4.73 -2.30 12.72
CA HIS A 35 -3.99 -1.45 13.67
C HIS A 35 -4.89 -0.80 14.74
N ARG A 36 -6.05 -1.35 15.03
CA ARG A 36 -6.83 -0.92 16.21
C ARG A 36 -6.07 -1.27 17.49
N ILE A 37 -5.98 -0.31 18.40
CA ILE A 37 -5.53 -0.52 19.77
C ILE A 37 -6.73 -0.60 20.72
N ASP A 38 -6.56 -1.35 21.82
CA ASP A 38 -7.54 -1.40 22.91
C ASP A 38 -7.73 0.01 23.51
N GLY A 39 -8.96 0.30 23.97
CA GLY A 39 -9.28 1.53 24.67
C GLY A 39 -8.39 1.79 25.89
N ARG A 40 -7.99 0.72 26.60
CA ARG A 40 -7.06 0.81 27.74
C ARG A 40 -5.67 1.27 27.33
N ASP A 41 -5.13 0.76 26.22
CA ASP A 41 -3.82 1.19 25.74
C ASP A 41 -3.84 2.67 25.31
N ARG A 42 -5.00 3.19 24.92
CA ARG A 42 -5.19 4.59 24.53
C ARG A 42 -5.14 5.57 25.70
N GLU A 43 -5.59 5.13 26.89
CA GLU A 43 -5.58 5.96 28.10
C GLU A 43 -4.16 6.29 28.60
N ASP A 44 -3.21 5.37 28.34
CA ASP A 44 -1.81 5.51 28.76
C ASP A 44 -0.93 6.28 27.75
N LEU A 45 -1.49 6.71 26.61
CA LEU A 45 -0.73 7.42 25.58
C LEU A 45 -0.48 8.90 25.96
N PRO A 46 0.65 9.48 25.52
CA PRO A 46 0.84 10.92 25.56
C PRO A 46 -0.33 11.65 24.86
N ARG A 47 -0.72 12.81 25.38
CA ARG A 47 -1.93 13.53 24.93
C ARG A 47 -1.95 13.85 23.44
N ASP A 48 -0.80 14.22 22.87
CA ASP A 48 -0.64 14.49 21.44
C ASP A 48 -0.85 13.23 20.61
N MET A 49 -0.23 12.12 21.02
CA MET A 49 -0.36 10.82 20.40
C MET A 49 -1.81 10.29 20.47
N ALA A 50 -2.45 10.37 21.63
CA ALA A 50 -3.83 9.94 21.83
C ALA A 50 -4.84 10.67 20.91
N ARG A 51 -4.54 11.92 20.52
CA ARG A 51 -5.36 12.69 19.56
C ARG A 51 -5.15 12.26 18.12
N GLN A 52 -3.96 11.77 17.78
CA GLN A 52 -3.57 11.41 16.42
C GLN A 52 -3.87 9.94 16.09
N VAL A 53 -3.83 9.05 17.11
CA VAL A 53 -4.18 7.62 16.94
C VAL A 53 -5.64 7.49 16.50
N GLY A 54 -5.82 6.97 15.29
CA GLY A 54 -7.15 6.82 14.70
C GLY A 54 -7.86 8.14 14.41
N TYR A 55 -7.13 9.25 14.18
CA TYR A 55 -7.72 10.49 13.71
C TYR A 55 -8.22 10.34 12.28
N GLU A 56 -9.52 10.58 12.07
CA GLU A 56 -10.21 10.43 10.78
C GLU A 56 -9.85 9.09 10.07
N PRO A 57 -10.20 7.93 10.66
CA PRO A 57 -9.85 6.64 10.09
C PRO A 57 -10.53 6.45 8.74
N LEU A 58 -9.90 5.68 7.84
CA LEU A 58 -10.54 5.30 6.58
C LEU A 58 -11.78 4.45 6.83
N ARG A 59 -12.89 4.79 6.16
CA ARG A 59 -14.14 4.03 6.22
C ARG A 59 -14.17 2.87 5.22
N SER A 60 -13.56 3.07 4.06
CA SER A 60 -13.47 2.09 2.98
C SER A 60 -12.25 2.40 2.12
N LEU A 61 -11.96 1.53 1.17
CA LEU A 61 -10.90 1.72 0.17
C LEU A 61 -11.32 2.66 -0.99
N LEU A 62 -12.61 3.07 -1.06
CA LEU A 62 -13.09 4.00 -2.07
C LEU A 62 -12.32 5.36 -2.00
N PRO A 63 -12.01 5.96 -3.15
CA PRO A 63 -12.44 5.62 -4.52
C PRO A 63 -11.52 4.64 -5.28
N THR A 64 -10.52 4.05 -4.64
CA THR A 64 -9.60 3.13 -5.32
C THR A 64 -10.21 1.75 -5.52
N ARG A 65 -9.62 0.95 -6.42
CA ARG A 65 -10.03 -0.44 -6.66
C ARG A 65 -9.11 -1.42 -5.96
N VAL A 66 -9.65 -2.61 -5.66
CA VAL A 66 -8.83 -3.74 -5.22
C VAL A 66 -8.05 -4.28 -6.41
N ARG A 67 -6.80 -4.66 -6.18
CA ARG A 67 -5.91 -5.32 -7.12
C ARG A 67 -5.61 -6.72 -6.62
N ASP A 68 -6.37 -7.70 -7.12
CA ASP A 68 -6.27 -9.12 -6.76
C ASP A 68 -6.16 -10.01 -8.01
N GLY A 69 -5.84 -9.39 -9.17
CA GLY A 69 -5.76 -10.08 -10.45
C GLY A 69 -4.47 -10.84 -10.71
N TYR A 70 -3.41 -10.61 -9.91
CA TYR A 70 -2.09 -11.20 -10.11
C TYR A 70 -2.01 -12.68 -9.67
N ASP A 71 -0.98 -13.35 -10.18
CA ASP A 71 -0.58 -14.69 -9.77
C ASP A 71 0.90 -14.71 -9.34
N ARG A 72 1.51 -15.90 -9.32
CA ARG A 72 2.93 -16.08 -9.00
C ARG A 72 3.77 -16.51 -10.21
N GLN A 73 3.19 -16.50 -11.40
CA GLN A 73 3.92 -16.82 -12.62
C GLN A 73 4.75 -15.62 -13.07
N ARG A 74 6.05 -15.70 -12.82
CA ARG A 74 7.00 -14.67 -13.21
C ARG A 74 7.65 -15.00 -14.54
N ALA A 75 7.74 -13.99 -15.40
CA ALA A 75 8.50 -14.05 -16.64
C ALA A 75 9.46 -12.85 -16.73
N PRO A 76 10.57 -12.96 -17.46
CA PRO A 76 11.42 -11.81 -17.74
C PRO A 76 10.62 -10.71 -18.45
N ARG A 77 10.48 -9.54 -17.82
CA ARG A 77 9.75 -8.38 -18.37
C ARG A 77 10.62 -7.14 -18.33
N ARG A 78 10.37 -6.26 -19.27
CA ARG A 78 10.99 -4.92 -19.29
C ARG A 78 10.28 -4.03 -18.28
N VAL A 79 11.06 -3.43 -17.39
CA VAL A 79 10.60 -2.47 -16.37
C VAL A 79 11.35 -1.17 -16.61
N ASP A 80 10.63 -0.10 -16.93
CA ASP A 80 11.23 1.22 -17.12
C ASP A 80 11.74 1.76 -15.78
N ALA A 81 12.95 2.29 -15.81
CA ALA A 81 13.63 2.85 -14.67
C ALA A 81 14.20 4.23 -14.98
N LEU A 82 14.32 5.04 -13.95
CA LEU A 82 15.06 6.30 -13.96
C LEU A 82 16.27 6.15 -13.04
N VAL A 83 17.43 6.49 -13.53
CA VAL A 83 18.67 6.42 -12.76
C VAL A 83 19.18 7.82 -12.50
N ILE A 84 19.39 8.16 -11.22
CA ILE A 84 20.13 9.35 -10.79
C ILE A 84 21.48 8.91 -10.25
N GLU A 85 22.57 9.46 -10.78
CA GLU A 85 23.92 8.96 -10.54
C GLU A 85 24.96 10.08 -10.58
N ASN A 86 25.87 10.06 -9.60
CA ASN A 86 27.14 10.81 -9.61
C ASN A 86 28.34 9.84 -9.54
N ASP A 87 29.52 10.30 -9.16
CA ASP A 87 30.71 9.46 -8.98
C ASP A 87 30.69 8.62 -7.69
N ARG A 88 29.78 8.90 -6.76
CA ARG A 88 29.68 8.27 -5.43
C ARG A 88 28.49 7.34 -5.29
N LEU A 89 27.31 7.76 -5.75
CA LEU A 89 26.05 7.04 -5.61
C LEU A 89 25.37 6.80 -6.95
N ARG A 90 24.64 5.70 -7.03
CA ARG A 90 23.69 5.38 -8.09
C ARG A 90 22.38 4.92 -7.48
N ALA A 91 21.30 5.67 -7.70
CA ALA A 91 19.94 5.30 -7.31
C ALA A 91 19.13 4.93 -8.54
N THR A 92 18.39 3.80 -8.45
CA THR A 92 17.50 3.30 -9.51
C THR A 92 16.06 3.41 -9.05
N VAL A 93 15.26 4.19 -9.77
CA VAL A 93 13.86 4.53 -9.44
C VAL A 93 12.91 3.87 -10.42
N LEU A 94 11.81 3.30 -9.94
CA LEU A 94 10.77 2.65 -10.75
C LEU A 94 9.50 3.51 -10.78
N PRO A 95 9.34 4.45 -11.73
CA PRO A 95 8.23 5.40 -11.73
C PRO A 95 6.86 4.71 -11.91
N ALA A 96 6.80 3.60 -12.65
CA ALA A 96 5.57 2.83 -12.85
C ALA A 96 5.15 1.98 -11.63
N LEU A 97 6.01 1.89 -10.62
CA LEU A 97 5.82 1.06 -9.42
C LEU A 97 5.98 1.91 -8.15
N GLY A 98 5.16 2.95 -8.02
CA GLY A 98 5.10 3.84 -6.86
C GLY A 98 6.29 4.80 -6.70
N GLY A 99 7.10 4.99 -7.75
CA GLY A 99 8.31 5.80 -7.66
C GLY A 99 9.36 5.22 -6.70
N ARG A 100 9.30 3.91 -6.45
CA ARG A 100 10.20 3.19 -5.52
C ARG A 100 11.66 3.33 -5.93
N ILE A 101 12.54 3.59 -4.98
CA ILE A 101 13.99 3.42 -5.18
C ILE A 101 14.30 1.94 -5.00
N ALA A 102 14.50 1.22 -6.10
CA ALA A 102 14.73 -0.23 -6.08
C ALA A 102 16.16 -0.62 -5.70
N SER A 103 17.12 0.28 -5.87
CA SER A 103 18.54 0.06 -5.62
C SER A 103 19.24 1.38 -5.30
N LEU A 104 20.16 1.36 -4.34
CA LEU A 104 21.02 2.49 -3.98
C LEU A 104 22.45 1.96 -3.77
N VAL A 105 23.29 2.10 -4.79
CA VAL A 105 24.66 1.57 -4.78
C VAL A 105 25.66 2.67 -4.39
N HIS A 106 26.49 2.40 -3.40
CA HIS A 106 27.65 3.21 -3.09
C HIS A 106 28.84 2.74 -3.94
N LYS A 107 29.14 3.49 -5.01
CA LYS A 107 30.10 3.10 -6.05
C LYS A 107 31.54 2.90 -5.55
N PRO A 108 32.10 3.74 -4.65
CA PRO A 108 33.45 3.55 -4.17
C PRO A 108 33.72 2.24 -3.47
N THR A 109 32.69 1.64 -2.86
CA THR A 109 32.79 0.35 -2.18
C THR A 109 32.09 -0.77 -2.92
N ASP A 110 31.42 -0.48 -4.05
CA ASP A 110 30.58 -1.40 -4.83
C ASP A 110 29.54 -2.13 -3.95
N ARG A 111 28.94 -1.40 -2.98
CA ARG A 111 27.97 -1.97 -2.03
C ARG A 111 26.56 -1.50 -2.34
N GLU A 112 25.63 -2.46 -2.44
CA GLU A 112 24.19 -2.16 -2.39
C GLU A 112 23.82 -1.84 -0.92
N LEU A 113 23.24 -0.68 -0.70
CA LEU A 113 22.88 -0.21 0.64
C LEU A 113 21.51 -0.73 1.10
N LEU A 114 20.63 -1.06 0.16
CA LEU A 114 19.27 -1.54 0.40
C LEU A 114 19.19 -3.08 0.31
N TYR A 115 18.06 -3.63 0.74
CA TYR A 115 17.66 -4.95 0.29
C TYR A 115 17.02 -4.79 -1.11
N ARG A 116 17.76 -5.23 -2.12
CA ARG A 116 17.30 -5.24 -3.51
C ARG A 116 16.59 -6.55 -3.80
N ASN A 117 15.26 -6.50 -4.01
CA ASN A 117 14.53 -7.66 -4.45
C ASN A 117 14.83 -7.93 -5.94
N PRO A 118 15.28 -9.16 -6.32
CA PRO A 118 15.59 -9.47 -7.71
C PRO A 118 14.35 -9.66 -8.60
N VAL A 119 13.15 -9.68 -8.01
CA VAL A 119 11.88 -9.92 -8.71
C VAL A 119 10.85 -8.86 -8.39
N VAL A 120 9.85 -8.71 -9.26
CA VAL A 120 8.62 -7.98 -8.97
C VAL A 120 7.50 -9.01 -8.76
N GLN A 121 7.22 -9.32 -7.50
CA GLN A 121 6.17 -10.26 -7.10
C GLN A 121 5.11 -9.52 -6.28
N PRO A 122 3.94 -9.21 -6.86
CA PRO A 122 2.84 -8.63 -6.11
C PRO A 122 2.35 -9.56 -5.00
N ALA A 123 1.98 -8.97 -3.86
CA ALA A 123 1.41 -9.63 -2.70
C ALA A 123 0.40 -8.72 -2.01
N ASN A 124 -0.51 -9.29 -1.20
CA ASN A 124 -1.60 -8.54 -0.58
C ASN A 124 -1.18 -7.89 0.75
N PHE A 125 -0.34 -6.87 0.66
CA PHE A 125 0.12 -6.07 1.81
C PHE A 125 -0.34 -4.61 1.73
N ALA A 126 -0.51 -4.05 0.51
CA ALA A 126 -1.07 -2.71 0.35
C ALA A 126 -2.55 -2.65 0.69
N LEU A 127 -3.04 -1.45 1.00
CA LEU A 127 -4.45 -1.20 1.28
C LEU A 127 -5.37 -1.71 0.15
N ASN A 128 -4.93 -1.58 -1.11
CA ASN A 128 -5.67 -2.05 -2.29
C ASN A 128 -5.30 -3.46 -2.76
N GLY A 129 -4.48 -4.19 -2.00
CA GLY A 129 -4.19 -5.58 -2.27
C GLY A 129 -2.95 -5.88 -3.13
N ALA A 130 -2.27 -4.88 -3.72
CA ALA A 130 -1.08 -5.10 -4.52
C ALA A 130 0.12 -4.28 -4.05
N TRP A 131 1.12 -4.96 -3.54
CA TRP A 131 2.38 -4.44 -3.05
C TRP A 131 3.52 -5.39 -3.43
N PHE A 132 4.75 -4.92 -3.50
CA PHE A 132 5.94 -5.78 -3.63
C PHE A 132 7.06 -5.31 -2.71
N SER A 133 7.96 -6.21 -2.34
CA SER A 133 8.99 -5.95 -1.32
C SER A 133 10.28 -5.39 -1.89
N GLY A 134 11.09 -4.79 -1.02
CA GLY A 134 12.44 -4.31 -1.30
C GLY A 134 12.54 -2.83 -1.65
N GLY A 135 13.75 -2.28 -1.54
CA GLY A 135 14.03 -0.87 -1.86
C GLY A 135 13.47 0.14 -0.84
N ILE A 136 13.21 1.37 -1.30
CA ILE A 136 12.56 2.42 -0.51
C ILE A 136 11.19 2.71 -1.09
N GLU A 137 10.15 2.58 -0.28
CA GLU A 137 8.75 2.84 -0.62
C GLU A 137 8.25 4.10 0.10
N TRP A 138 7.30 4.80 -0.54
CA TRP A 138 6.69 6.02 -0.05
C TRP A 138 5.24 5.76 0.38
N ASN A 139 5.02 5.56 1.67
CA ASN A 139 3.69 5.27 2.21
C ASN A 139 2.95 6.54 2.59
N ILE A 140 2.01 6.92 1.73
CA ILE A 140 1.08 8.05 1.94
C ILE A 140 -0.36 7.54 1.95
N GLY A 141 -1.28 8.29 2.58
CA GLY A 141 -2.73 8.06 2.60
C GLY A 141 -3.22 7.62 3.96
N ALA A 142 -2.95 6.41 4.39
CA ALA A 142 -3.37 5.89 5.69
C ALA A 142 -2.44 4.78 6.19
N THR A 143 -2.65 4.34 7.43
CA THR A 143 -1.91 3.25 8.05
C THR A 143 -1.82 2.01 7.14
N GLY A 144 -0.61 1.57 6.87
CA GLY A 144 -0.29 0.46 5.98
C GLY A 144 0.46 0.89 4.72
N HIS A 145 0.66 -0.04 3.80
CA HIS A 145 1.29 0.26 2.52
C HIS A 145 0.34 0.99 1.58
N THR A 146 0.88 1.97 0.86
CA THR A 146 0.12 2.86 -0.03
C THR A 146 -0.59 2.10 -1.17
N THR A 147 -1.74 2.61 -1.60
CA THR A 147 -2.42 2.12 -2.83
C THR A 147 -1.61 2.39 -4.10
N LEU A 148 -0.57 3.22 -4.01
CA LEU A 148 0.29 3.59 -5.13
C LEU A 148 1.51 2.67 -5.30
N SER A 149 1.73 1.69 -4.42
CA SER A 149 2.92 0.81 -4.45
C SER A 149 3.14 0.15 -5.82
N CYS A 150 2.08 -0.22 -6.51
CA CYS A 150 2.11 -0.79 -7.86
C CYS A 150 1.40 0.12 -8.89
N ALA A 151 1.47 1.44 -8.73
CA ALA A 151 0.86 2.43 -9.62
C ALA A 151 1.89 3.40 -10.17
N PRO A 152 1.66 3.98 -11.37
CA PRO A 152 2.58 4.95 -11.94
C PRO A 152 2.51 6.29 -11.20
N LEU A 153 3.65 6.96 -11.09
CA LEU A 153 3.78 8.37 -10.70
C LEU A 153 4.24 9.20 -11.89
N HIS A 154 3.88 10.47 -11.91
CA HIS A 154 4.51 11.45 -12.79
C HIS A 154 5.99 11.59 -12.41
N ALA A 155 6.84 11.79 -13.39
CA ALA A 155 8.27 12.04 -13.17
C ALA A 155 8.82 13.07 -14.17
N ALA A 156 9.70 13.96 -13.68
CA ALA A 156 10.32 14.98 -14.52
C ALA A 156 11.69 15.41 -13.98
N ARG A 157 12.47 16.10 -14.83
CA ARG A 157 13.67 16.85 -14.43
C ARG A 157 13.26 18.22 -13.90
N VAL A 158 13.91 18.66 -12.84
CA VAL A 158 13.73 19.99 -12.26
C VAL A 158 15.11 20.59 -11.93
N PRO A 159 15.30 21.89 -12.03
CA PRO A 159 16.52 22.54 -11.56
C PRO A 159 16.78 22.25 -10.08
N ALA A 160 18.00 21.88 -9.73
CA ALA A 160 18.44 21.63 -8.36
C ALA A 160 19.05 22.89 -7.71
N PRO A 161 19.13 22.96 -6.37
CA PRO A 161 19.69 24.10 -5.64
C PRO A 161 21.14 24.42 -5.97
N ASP A 162 21.93 23.43 -6.37
CA ASP A 162 23.34 23.54 -6.74
C ASP A 162 23.57 23.90 -8.20
N GLY A 163 22.49 24.14 -8.97
CA GLY A 163 22.56 24.44 -10.41
C GLY A 163 22.57 23.21 -11.31
N GLY A 164 22.56 22.00 -10.74
CA GLY A 164 22.35 20.75 -11.45
C GLY A 164 20.86 20.46 -11.68
N GLU A 165 20.52 19.16 -11.76
CA GLU A 165 19.15 18.68 -11.91
C GLU A 165 18.79 17.72 -10.78
N MET A 166 17.52 17.71 -10.39
CA MET A 166 16.92 16.69 -9.53
C MET A 166 15.76 16.00 -10.22
N LEU A 167 15.46 14.78 -9.80
CA LEU A 167 14.34 13.99 -10.29
C LEU A 167 13.14 14.24 -9.40
N ARG A 168 12.08 14.85 -9.95
CA ARG A 168 10.80 15.04 -9.27
C ARG A 168 9.85 13.93 -9.63
N LEU A 169 9.17 13.38 -8.59
CA LEU A 169 8.01 12.51 -8.69
C LEU A 169 6.83 13.20 -8.03
N TRP A 170 5.61 13.03 -8.58
CA TRP A 170 4.39 13.54 -7.94
C TRP A 170 3.16 12.72 -8.36
N GLU A 171 2.12 12.73 -7.52
CA GLU A 171 0.85 12.12 -7.82
C GLU A 171 -0.25 12.64 -6.87
N TRP A 172 -1.48 12.27 -7.13
CA TRP A 172 -2.66 12.55 -6.33
C TRP A 172 -3.01 11.32 -5.48
N GLU A 173 -2.87 11.43 -4.16
CA GLU A 173 -3.30 10.39 -3.22
C GLU A 173 -4.82 10.44 -3.06
N ARG A 174 -5.53 9.40 -3.50
CA ARG A 174 -6.98 9.40 -3.69
C ARG A 174 -7.80 9.08 -2.45
N LEU A 175 -7.22 8.42 -1.43
CA LEU A 175 -7.94 8.07 -0.20
C LEU A 175 -8.14 9.28 0.73
N ARG A 176 -7.21 10.24 0.68
CA ARG A 176 -7.23 11.48 1.44
C ARG A 176 -7.43 12.72 0.58
N ASP A 177 -7.39 12.52 -0.74
CA ASP A 177 -7.57 13.59 -1.72
C ASP A 177 -6.47 14.67 -1.61
N LEU A 178 -5.21 14.22 -1.50
CA LEU A 178 -4.05 15.08 -1.27
C LEU A 178 -2.97 14.89 -2.35
N PRO A 179 -2.54 15.96 -3.04
CA PRO A 179 -1.37 15.92 -3.90
C PRO A 179 -0.07 15.89 -3.08
N PHE A 180 0.89 15.10 -3.57
CA PHE A 180 2.23 15.02 -2.98
C PHE A 180 3.33 15.06 -4.03
N GLN A 181 4.54 15.37 -3.58
CA GLN A 181 5.74 15.54 -4.38
C GLN A 181 6.93 14.94 -3.65
N ILE A 182 7.82 14.34 -4.43
CA ILE A 182 9.10 13.77 -3.97
C ILE A 182 10.19 14.26 -4.93
N ASP A 183 11.19 14.96 -4.42
CA ASP A 183 12.33 15.42 -5.19
C ASP A 183 13.59 14.65 -4.77
N LEU A 184 14.16 13.87 -5.68
CA LEU A 184 15.43 13.19 -5.47
C LEU A 184 16.54 14.10 -5.99
N TRP A 185 17.38 14.57 -5.09
CA TRP A 185 18.49 15.47 -5.37
C TRP A 185 19.80 14.82 -4.93
N LEU A 186 20.70 14.65 -5.88
CA LEU A 186 22.02 14.07 -5.66
C LEU A 186 23.08 15.08 -6.09
N PRO A 187 23.67 15.88 -5.16
CA PRO A 187 24.73 16.81 -5.49
C PRO A 187 25.98 16.12 -6.06
N ASP A 188 26.74 16.82 -6.89
CA ASP A 188 27.99 16.32 -7.42
C ASP A 188 28.95 15.92 -6.30
N GLY A 189 29.52 14.72 -6.37
CA GLY A 189 30.44 14.19 -5.37
C GLY A 189 29.84 13.86 -4.01
N SER A 190 28.53 13.97 -3.81
CA SER A 190 27.87 13.63 -2.55
C SER A 190 27.77 12.13 -2.36
N ASP A 191 28.04 11.65 -1.14
CA ASP A 191 27.72 10.29 -0.68
C ASP A 191 26.28 10.15 -0.18
N PHE A 192 25.48 11.24 -0.21
CA PHE A 192 24.10 11.23 0.25
C PHE A 192 23.14 11.66 -0.85
N LEU A 193 22.12 10.84 -1.08
CA LEU A 193 20.93 11.18 -1.86
C LEU A 193 19.96 11.93 -0.95
N TYR A 194 19.67 13.19 -1.26
CA TYR A 194 18.63 13.96 -0.60
C TYR A 194 17.26 13.66 -1.20
N VAL A 195 16.25 13.60 -0.37
CA VAL A 195 14.86 13.38 -0.77
C VAL A 195 13.99 14.43 -0.10
N GLY A 196 13.61 15.45 -0.86
CA GLY A 196 12.68 16.47 -0.44
C GLY A 196 11.25 16.01 -0.67
N VAL A 197 10.42 16.05 0.37
CA VAL A 197 9.02 15.64 0.28
C VAL A 197 8.10 16.79 0.67
N ARG A 198 7.00 16.92 -0.06
CA ARG A 198 5.94 17.88 0.21
C ARG A 198 4.57 17.23 0.03
N VAL A 199 3.69 17.40 1.02
CA VAL A 199 2.27 17.04 0.96
C VAL A 199 1.45 18.29 1.13
N ARG A 200 0.46 18.51 0.25
CA ARG A 200 -0.41 19.69 0.26
C ARG A 200 -1.84 19.30 0.61
N ASN A 201 -2.50 20.19 1.34
CA ASN A 201 -3.94 20.19 1.52
C ASN A 201 -4.53 21.40 0.79
N PRO A 202 -4.99 21.27 -0.46
CA PRO A 202 -5.59 22.40 -1.19
C PRO A 202 -7.04 22.69 -0.79
N HIS A 203 -7.64 21.90 0.10
CA HIS A 203 -9.03 21.99 0.51
C HIS A 203 -9.24 23.05 1.60
N GLU A 204 -10.47 23.55 1.71
CA GLU A 204 -10.93 24.47 2.77
C GLU A 204 -11.13 23.80 4.13
N LYS A 205 -10.92 22.49 4.23
CA LYS A 205 -11.06 21.68 5.45
C LYS A 205 -9.74 21.02 5.82
N PRO A 206 -9.51 20.80 7.13
CA PRO A 206 -8.35 20.00 7.54
C PRO A 206 -8.42 18.58 6.99
N ALA A 207 -7.26 18.02 6.68
CA ALA A 207 -7.13 16.65 6.21
C ALA A 207 -6.22 15.83 7.13
N PRO A 208 -6.50 14.54 7.34
CA PRO A 208 -5.56 13.63 7.99
C PRO A 208 -4.41 13.30 7.04
N THR A 209 -3.19 13.53 7.49
CA THR A 209 -1.97 13.28 6.72
C THR A 209 -1.19 12.15 7.33
N TYR A 210 -0.71 11.25 6.48
CA TYR A 210 0.08 10.09 6.83
C TYR A 210 1.27 9.98 5.88
N TRP A 211 2.46 9.75 6.43
CA TRP A 211 3.66 9.48 5.65
C TRP A 211 4.64 8.60 6.41
N TRP A 212 5.16 7.57 5.72
CA TRP A 212 6.28 6.75 6.16
C TRP A 212 7.13 6.35 4.95
N SER A 213 8.41 6.73 4.99
CA SER A 213 9.43 6.20 4.07
C SER A 213 9.85 4.83 4.60
N ASN A 214 9.57 3.78 3.83
CA ASN A 214 9.80 2.40 4.21
C ASN A 214 11.02 1.85 3.47
N ILE A 215 12.05 1.47 4.21
CA ILE A 215 13.38 1.13 3.69
C ILE A 215 13.68 -0.32 4.02
N ALA A 216 13.74 -1.18 3.01
CA ALA A 216 14.14 -2.57 3.18
C ALA A 216 15.67 -2.68 3.27
N VAL A 217 16.16 -3.36 4.31
CA VAL A 217 17.59 -3.62 4.54
C VAL A 217 17.78 -5.10 4.91
N PRO A 218 18.95 -5.71 4.63
CA PRO A 218 19.22 -7.10 5.03
C PRO A 218 19.00 -7.33 6.54
N GLU A 219 18.36 -8.43 6.92
CA GLU A 219 17.95 -8.72 8.31
C GLU A 219 19.11 -9.09 9.24
N GLU A 220 20.30 -9.39 8.70
CA GLU A 220 21.51 -9.68 9.48
C GLU A 220 22.12 -8.42 10.11
N ARG A 221 21.71 -7.24 9.64
CA ARG A 221 22.22 -5.96 10.12
C ARG A 221 21.64 -5.60 11.48
N ARG A 222 22.46 -5.01 12.33
CA ARG A 222 21.99 -4.38 13.57
C ARG A 222 21.37 -3.02 13.23
N VAL A 223 20.23 -2.73 13.82
CA VAL A 223 19.53 -1.44 13.63
C VAL A 223 19.85 -0.51 14.79
N LEU A 224 20.32 0.69 14.48
CA LEU A 224 20.69 1.72 15.44
C LEU A 224 19.80 2.95 15.28
N ALA A 225 19.34 3.51 16.39
CA ALA A 225 18.62 4.78 16.46
C ALA A 225 18.89 5.45 17.81
N PRO A 226 18.89 6.80 17.93
CA PRO A 226 19.21 7.49 19.17
C PRO A 226 18.04 7.48 20.16
N ALA A 227 17.63 6.28 20.59
CA ALA A 227 16.51 6.05 21.50
C ALA A 227 16.87 5.04 22.59
N SER A 228 16.31 5.21 23.78
CA SER A 228 16.41 4.27 24.90
C SER A 228 15.10 3.50 25.13
N GLU A 229 14.04 3.86 24.43
CA GLU A 229 12.72 3.24 24.50
C GLU A 229 12.06 3.20 23.13
N ALA A 230 11.10 2.30 22.95
CA ALA A 230 10.27 2.19 21.77
C ALA A 230 8.81 1.87 22.13
N TRP A 231 7.88 2.24 21.28
CA TRP A 231 6.52 1.73 21.30
C TRP A 231 6.51 0.42 20.50
N HIS A 232 6.28 -0.68 21.21
CA HIS A 232 6.17 -2.01 20.61
C HIS A 232 4.74 -2.33 20.24
N PHE A 233 4.52 -2.78 19.00
CA PHE A 233 3.26 -3.27 18.49
C PHE A 233 3.50 -4.63 17.81
N GLY A 234 2.94 -5.70 18.37
CA GLY A 234 3.11 -7.07 17.89
C GLY A 234 1.76 -7.74 17.62
N TYR A 235 1.80 -9.06 17.45
CA TYR A 235 0.62 -9.88 17.14
C TYR A 235 -0.54 -9.75 18.15
N GLU A 236 -0.27 -9.34 19.40
CA GLU A 236 -1.28 -9.07 20.42
C GLU A 236 -2.12 -7.80 20.14
N ARG A 237 -1.71 -7.00 19.16
CA ARG A 237 -2.32 -5.70 18.79
C ARG A 237 -2.37 -4.72 19.96
N ARG A 238 -1.36 -4.76 20.83
CA ARG A 238 -1.20 -3.87 21.97
C ARG A 238 -0.01 -2.95 21.75
N LEU A 239 -0.21 -1.67 22.04
CA LEU A 239 0.84 -0.65 21.97
C LEU A 239 1.44 -0.44 23.35
N ARG A 240 2.68 -0.88 23.55
CA ARG A 240 3.37 -0.84 24.84
C ARG A 240 4.71 -0.14 24.71
N ARG A 241 5.08 0.65 25.71
CA ARG A 241 6.40 1.24 25.81
C ARG A 241 7.37 0.19 26.35
N VAL A 242 8.48 -0.02 25.65
CA VAL A 242 9.49 -1.03 25.97
C VAL A 242 10.90 -0.44 25.95
N PRO A 243 11.86 -0.96 26.73
CA PRO A 243 13.24 -0.48 26.69
C PRO A 243 13.96 -0.93 25.40
N VAL A 244 14.95 -0.15 24.98
CA VAL A 244 15.87 -0.41 23.87
C VAL A 244 17.29 -0.37 24.42
N PRO A 245 18.17 -1.35 24.07
CA PRO A 245 18.04 -2.37 23.03
C PRO A 245 17.32 -3.65 23.49
N SER A 246 17.29 -3.92 24.80
CA SER A 246 16.83 -5.21 25.36
C SER A 246 15.38 -5.14 25.83
N TYR A 247 14.56 -6.03 25.27
CA TYR A 247 13.19 -6.29 25.69
C TYR A 247 12.99 -7.80 25.88
N ASP A 248 12.39 -8.20 27.01
CA ASP A 248 12.27 -9.61 27.45
C ASP A 248 13.61 -10.35 27.48
N GLY A 249 14.67 -9.68 27.94
CA GLY A 249 16.01 -10.23 28.07
C GLY A 249 16.77 -10.46 26.76
N VAL A 250 16.23 -9.95 25.65
CA VAL A 250 16.78 -10.13 24.29
C VAL A 250 17.02 -8.79 23.63
N ASP A 251 18.18 -8.62 22.99
CA ASP A 251 18.47 -7.44 22.17
C ASP A 251 17.63 -7.47 20.88
N ARG A 252 16.61 -6.59 20.81
CA ARG A 252 15.66 -6.48 19.71
C ARG A 252 16.14 -5.58 18.57
N THR A 253 17.34 -5.01 18.70
CA THR A 253 17.96 -4.23 17.61
C THR A 253 18.60 -5.12 16.55
N TYR A 254 18.74 -6.44 16.84
CA TYR A 254 19.05 -7.47 15.86
C TYR A 254 17.76 -8.14 15.40
N PRO A 255 17.32 -7.92 14.14
CA PRO A 255 16.04 -8.44 13.60
C PRO A 255 15.86 -9.94 13.80
N LEU A 256 16.94 -10.72 13.62
CA LEU A 256 16.96 -12.17 13.76
C LEU A 256 16.70 -12.68 15.19
N ASN A 257 16.76 -11.80 16.19
CA ASN A 257 16.44 -12.15 17.57
C ASN A 257 14.93 -12.13 17.87
N SER A 258 14.10 -11.72 16.92
CA SER A 258 12.65 -11.66 17.08
C SER A 258 12.00 -12.94 16.56
N PRO A 259 11.24 -13.70 17.38
CA PRO A 259 10.62 -14.94 16.94
C PRO A 259 9.38 -14.71 16.06
N TYR A 260 8.70 -13.56 16.24
CA TYR A 260 7.47 -13.21 15.53
C TYR A 260 7.56 -11.80 14.99
N ALA A 261 6.66 -11.48 14.04
CA ALA A 261 6.56 -10.15 13.48
C ALA A 261 6.22 -9.11 14.55
N ALA A 262 6.90 -7.98 14.48
CA ALA A 262 6.69 -6.87 15.41
C ALA A 262 7.20 -5.55 14.84
N ASP A 263 6.55 -4.48 15.30
CA ASP A 263 6.95 -3.09 15.10
C ASP A 263 7.59 -2.53 16.37
N TYR A 264 8.73 -1.86 16.22
CA TYR A 264 9.40 -1.10 17.27
C TYR A 264 9.51 0.36 16.80
N PHE A 265 8.59 1.20 17.26
CA PHE A 265 8.63 2.65 16.98
C PHE A 265 9.51 3.33 18.02
N TYR A 266 10.70 3.73 17.63
CA TYR A 266 11.69 4.33 18.53
C TYR A 266 11.20 5.68 19.07
N GLU A 267 11.19 5.87 20.39
CA GLU A 267 10.87 7.15 21.02
C GLU A 267 12.09 8.09 20.92
N MET A 268 12.04 8.96 19.92
CA MET A 268 13.16 9.85 19.60
C MET A 268 13.20 11.03 20.58
N PRO A 269 14.31 11.23 21.33
CA PRO A 269 14.43 12.35 22.25
C PRO A 269 14.30 13.71 21.54
N ASP A 270 13.66 14.69 22.19
CA ASP A 270 13.55 16.04 21.66
C ASP A 270 14.92 16.69 21.50
N GLY A 271 15.11 17.43 20.42
CA GLY A 271 16.36 18.14 20.10
C GLY A 271 17.51 17.26 19.60
N ARG A 272 17.37 15.95 19.66
CA ARG A 272 18.36 15.03 19.08
C ARG A 272 18.15 14.88 17.57
N ARG A 273 19.22 14.67 16.82
CA ARG A 273 19.17 14.42 15.37
C ARG A 273 18.25 13.23 15.07
N ARG A 274 17.42 13.34 14.06
CA ARG A 274 16.51 12.28 13.58
C ARG A 274 17.24 11.38 12.60
N TRP A 275 17.64 10.16 13.02
CA TRP A 275 18.28 9.19 12.13
C TRP A 275 17.97 7.75 12.55
N ILE A 276 18.15 6.83 11.62
CA ILE A 276 18.14 5.39 11.82
C ILE A 276 19.15 4.76 10.87
N ALA A 277 19.89 3.75 11.33
CA ALA A 277 20.87 3.06 10.50
C ALA A 277 20.74 1.54 10.65
N ALA A 278 21.16 0.81 9.62
CA ALA A 278 21.27 -0.64 9.62
C ALA A 278 22.70 -1.02 9.19
N LEU A 279 23.48 -1.56 10.12
CA LEU A 279 24.91 -1.83 9.94
C LEU A 279 25.19 -3.33 10.04
N ASP A 280 26.07 -3.83 9.16
CA ASP A 280 26.57 -5.20 9.21
C ASP A 280 27.61 -5.41 10.36
N ALA A 281 28.10 -6.62 10.49
CA ALA A 281 29.06 -6.98 11.54
C ALA A 281 30.41 -6.24 11.42
N ASP A 282 30.75 -5.78 10.21
CA ASP A 282 31.94 -4.99 9.94
C ASP A 282 31.72 -3.48 10.19
N GLY A 283 30.50 -3.09 10.52
CA GLY A 283 30.10 -1.72 10.81
C GLY A 283 29.73 -0.89 9.58
N HIS A 284 29.50 -1.53 8.44
CA HIS A 284 29.11 -0.84 7.21
C HIS A 284 27.62 -1.00 6.94
N GLY A 285 26.99 0.05 6.41
CA GLY A 285 25.58 -0.08 6.01
C GLY A 285 24.96 1.22 5.56
N LEU A 286 23.63 1.28 5.68
CA LEU A 286 22.81 2.43 5.32
C LEU A 286 22.47 3.26 6.56
N VAL A 287 22.52 4.59 6.41
CA VAL A 287 21.86 5.53 7.32
C VAL A 287 20.80 6.33 6.57
N GLN A 288 19.67 6.53 7.23
CA GLN A 288 18.65 7.52 6.89
C GLN A 288 18.63 8.59 7.96
N THR A 289 18.63 9.87 7.58
CA THR A 289 18.43 11.02 8.48
C THR A 289 17.42 11.97 7.87
N SER A 290 16.80 12.83 8.69
CA SER A 290 15.81 13.81 8.21
C SER A 290 15.80 15.08 9.04
N THR A 291 15.15 16.12 8.52
CA THR A 291 14.71 17.29 9.31
C THR A 291 13.72 16.86 10.40
N ASP A 292 13.55 17.69 11.42
CA ASP A 292 12.77 17.35 12.63
C ASP A 292 11.27 17.13 12.36
N ALA A 293 10.75 17.62 11.24
CA ALA A 293 9.35 17.41 10.83
C ALA A 293 9.02 15.93 10.65
N LEU A 294 9.97 15.12 10.18
CA LEU A 294 9.81 13.67 10.05
C LEU A 294 10.20 12.99 11.39
N ARG A 295 9.24 12.93 12.30
CA ARG A 295 9.45 12.64 13.73
C ARG A 295 9.78 11.19 14.04
N GLY A 296 9.06 10.24 13.41
CA GLY A 296 9.09 8.81 13.76
C GLY A 296 10.26 8.06 13.16
N ARG A 297 10.74 7.05 13.90
CA ARG A 297 11.67 6.02 13.42
C ARG A 297 11.15 4.66 13.86
N LYS A 298 11.23 3.66 12.98
CA LYS A 298 10.66 2.35 13.23
C LYS A 298 11.58 1.26 12.72
N LEU A 299 11.61 0.15 13.44
CA LEU A 299 12.07 -1.15 12.96
C LEU A 299 10.87 -2.08 12.87
N PHE A 300 10.62 -2.66 11.68
CA PHE A 300 9.75 -3.81 11.49
C PHE A 300 10.58 -5.06 11.27
N VAL A 301 10.20 -6.14 11.94
CA VAL A 301 10.81 -7.46 11.82
C VAL A 301 9.76 -8.50 11.42
N TRP A 302 10.10 -9.39 10.49
CA TRP A 302 9.24 -10.50 10.08
C TRP A 302 9.12 -11.59 11.14
N GLY A 303 10.15 -11.72 11.98
CA GLY A 303 10.34 -12.84 12.88
C GLY A 303 10.98 -14.06 12.20
N ASN A 304 11.74 -14.83 12.99
CA ASN A 304 12.46 -16.01 12.52
C ASN A 304 11.64 -17.33 12.64
N GLY A 305 10.36 -17.24 13.04
CA GLY A 305 9.42 -18.36 13.04
C GLY A 305 9.01 -18.79 11.62
N SER A 306 8.30 -19.94 11.50
CA SER A 306 7.91 -20.54 10.22
C SER A 306 7.14 -19.56 9.30
N GLY A 307 6.18 -18.85 9.86
CA GLY A 307 5.36 -17.90 9.08
C GLY A 307 6.15 -16.69 8.59
N GLY A 308 7.02 -16.11 9.42
CA GLY A 308 7.89 -15.00 9.02
C GLY A 308 8.86 -15.40 7.91
N ARG A 309 9.51 -16.58 8.07
CA ARG A 309 10.37 -17.16 7.02
C ARG A 309 9.60 -17.43 5.73
N ARG A 310 8.39 -18.02 5.84
CA ARG A 310 7.54 -18.30 4.68
C ARG A 310 7.15 -17.04 3.93
N TRP A 311 6.79 -15.94 4.62
CA TRP A 311 6.49 -14.67 3.97
C TRP A 311 7.70 -14.10 3.24
N GLN A 312 8.89 -14.10 3.85
CA GLN A 312 10.09 -13.58 3.19
C GLN A 312 10.40 -14.36 1.89
N GLU A 313 10.36 -15.71 1.93
CA GLU A 313 10.51 -16.55 0.73
C GLU A 313 9.41 -16.32 -0.30
N TRP A 314 8.17 -16.03 0.16
CA TRP A 314 7.02 -15.79 -0.70
C TRP A 314 7.17 -14.53 -1.54
N LEU A 315 7.80 -13.49 -0.99
CA LEU A 315 7.94 -12.16 -1.59
C LEU A 315 9.10 -12.05 -2.59
N THR A 316 9.94 -13.06 -2.68
CA THR A 316 11.11 -13.06 -3.55
C THR A 316 11.33 -14.43 -4.21
N GLU A 317 12.56 -14.80 -4.45
CA GLU A 317 12.95 -16.14 -4.94
C GLU A 317 13.95 -16.80 -4.00
N PRO A 318 14.05 -18.16 -4.05
CA PRO A 318 14.95 -18.90 -3.16
C PRO A 318 16.38 -18.38 -3.23
N GLY A 319 17.00 -18.23 -2.05
CA GLY A 319 18.41 -17.81 -1.93
C GLY A 319 18.66 -16.31 -1.95
N THR A 320 17.62 -15.46 -2.05
CA THR A 320 17.79 -13.99 -1.96
C THR A 320 18.18 -13.51 -0.57
N GLY A 321 17.88 -14.27 0.49
CA GLY A 321 18.04 -13.85 1.88
C GLY A 321 16.83 -13.12 2.43
N GLY A 322 16.87 -12.84 3.74
CA GLY A 322 15.81 -12.14 4.44
C GLY A 322 16.08 -10.64 4.58
N TYR A 323 15.04 -9.89 4.94
CA TYR A 323 15.15 -8.46 5.18
C TYR A 323 14.28 -8.02 6.36
N CYS A 324 14.61 -6.87 6.89
CA CYS A 324 13.77 -6.10 7.79
C CYS A 324 13.52 -4.71 7.19
N GLU A 325 12.68 -3.94 7.84
CA GLU A 325 12.38 -2.59 7.37
C GLU A 325 12.74 -1.58 8.45
N ILE A 326 13.59 -0.61 8.10
CA ILE A 326 13.78 0.61 8.88
C ILE A 326 12.93 1.70 8.23
N GLN A 327 12.27 2.51 9.04
CA GLN A 327 11.28 3.44 8.52
C GLN A 327 11.39 4.82 9.19
N ALA A 328 10.98 5.85 8.44
CA ALA A 328 10.90 7.23 8.92
C ALA A 328 9.53 7.83 8.62
N GLY A 329 8.87 8.46 9.59
CA GLY A 329 7.50 8.92 9.46
C GLY A 329 7.19 10.24 10.13
N LEU A 330 6.08 10.89 9.71
CA LEU A 330 5.61 12.16 10.26
C LEU A 330 5.23 12.06 11.73
N ALA A 331 4.66 10.93 12.14
CA ALA A 331 4.22 10.69 13.51
C ALA A 331 5.18 9.74 14.26
N ARG A 332 4.96 9.52 15.56
CA ARG A 332 5.74 8.55 16.35
C ARG A 332 5.50 7.12 15.90
N THR A 333 4.22 6.82 15.58
CA THR A 333 3.79 5.48 15.17
C THR A 333 2.94 5.54 13.91
N GLN A 334 2.78 4.41 13.26
CA GLN A 334 1.90 4.25 12.09
C GLN A 334 0.40 4.26 12.44
N LEU A 335 0.05 4.25 13.72
CA LEU A 335 -1.33 4.34 14.19
C LEU A 335 -1.87 5.78 14.18
N GLU A 336 -0.97 6.75 14.01
CA GLU A 336 -1.26 8.17 14.08
C GLU A 336 -1.41 8.80 12.70
N HIS A 337 -2.42 9.65 12.54
CA HIS A 337 -2.58 10.55 11.40
C HIS A 337 -2.43 11.98 11.88
N VAL A 338 -1.60 12.75 11.21
CA VAL A 338 -1.31 14.13 11.58
C VAL A 338 -2.30 15.05 10.87
N ARG A 339 -2.90 15.97 11.63
CA ARG A 339 -3.79 16.98 11.05
C ARG A 339 -2.98 17.94 10.17
N LEU A 340 -3.37 18.08 8.92
CA LEU A 340 -2.91 19.12 8.00
C LEU A 340 -4.02 20.17 7.84
N ASP A 341 -3.73 21.42 8.20
CA ASP A 341 -4.71 22.50 8.17
C ASP A 341 -5.19 22.81 6.74
N PRO A 342 -6.34 23.51 6.60
CA PRO A 342 -6.81 23.94 5.29
C PRO A 342 -5.78 24.79 4.55
N GLU A 343 -5.73 24.67 3.23
CA GLU A 343 -4.90 25.49 2.33
C GLU A 343 -3.44 25.57 2.79
N SER A 344 -2.90 24.45 3.30
CA SER A 344 -1.57 24.38 3.87
C SER A 344 -0.76 23.22 3.32
N GLU A 345 0.52 23.19 3.65
CA GLU A 345 1.42 22.11 3.27
C GLU A 345 2.36 21.74 4.41
N VAL A 346 2.84 20.53 4.37
CA VAL A 346 3.96 20.04 5.18
C VAL A 346 5.08 19.56 4.27
N SER A 347 6.33 19.89 4.64
CA SER A 347 7.50 19.44 3.87
C SER A 347 8.68 19.14 4.79
N TRP A 348 9.56 18.29 4.31
CA TRP A 348 10.79 17.89 5.00
C TRP A 348 11.84 17.46 3.99
N LEU A 349 13.08 17.30 4.47
CA LEU A 349 14.15 16.69 3.74
C LEU A 349 14.59 15.41 4.44
N GLU A 350 14.88 14.38 3.67
CA GLU A 350 15.54 13.14 4.09
C GLU A 350 16.89 13.02 3.37
N ALA A 351 17.83 12.27 3.95
CA ALA A 351 19.05 11.89 3.27
C ALA A 351 19.36 10.41 3.50
N TYR A 352 19.82 9.75 2.45
CA TYR A 352 20.19 8.34 2.42
C TYR A 352 21.60 8.17 1.92
N GLY A 353 22.43 7.47 2.67
CA GLY A 353 23.82 7.27 2.29
C GLY A 353 24.52 6.17 3.10
N PRO A 354 25.80 5.90 2.80
CA PRO A 354 26.58 4.93 3.59
C PRO A 354 26.91 5.48 4.98
N LEU A 355 27.01 4.58 5.94
CA LEU A 355 27.57 4.88 7.25
C LEU A 355 28.56 3.78 7.64
N ASP A 356 29.74 4.22 8.11
CA ASP A 356 30.78 3.36 8.66
C ASP A 356 30.91 3.67 10.15
N ALA A 357 30.38 2.80 11.01
CA ALA A 357 30.43 2.94 12.45
C ALA A 357 30.43 1.57 13.12
N ARG A 358 30.98 1.49 14.33
CA ARG A 358 30.93 0.26 15.09
C ARG A 358 29.48 -0.11 15.41
N ALA A 359 29.07 -1.35 15.06
CA ALA A 359 27.73 -1.84 15.30
C ALA A 359 27.62 -2.69 16.60
N ASP A 360 28.68 -3.29 17.07
CA ASP A 360 28.74 -4.14 18.29
C ASP A 360 29.15 -3.33 19.52
N GLY A 361 28.67 -3.74 20.70
CA GLY A 361 29.03 -3.14 21.99
C GLY A 361 27.85 -2.59 22.77
N GLU A 362 28.16 -1.80 23.80
CA GLU A 362 27.18 -1.16 24.67
C GLU A 362 26.36 -0.14 23.91
N TRP A 363 25.01 -0.14 24.10
CA TRP A 363 24.04 0.58 23.27
C TRP A 363 24.33 2.07 23.14
N SER A 364 24.49 2.76 24.26
CA SER A 364 24.73 4.21 24.21
C SER A 364 26.04 4.54 23.50
N THR A 365 27.09 3.73 23.70
CA THR A 365 28.40 3.94 23.07
C THR A 365 28.34 3.76 21.54
N VAL A 366 27.65 2.70 21.07
CA VAL A 366 27.54 2.48 19.61
C VAL A 366 26.64 3.51 18.95
N VAL A 367 25.55 3.92 19.60
CA VAL A 367 24.65 4.97 19.10
C VAL A 367 25.37 6.32 19.02
N ASP A 368 26.04 6.73 20.08
CA ASP A 368 26.78 8.01 20.10
C ASP A 368 27.94 8.00 19.10
N GLY A 369 28.62 6.85 18.95
CA GLY A 369 29.65 6.66 17.95
C GLY A 369 29.12 6.76 16.52
N ALA A 370 27.98 6.15 16.22
CA ALA A 370 27.31 6.22 14.92
C ALA A 370 26.86 7.65 14.60
N GLU A 371 26.27 8.37 15.58
CA GLU A 371 25.87 9.75 15.42
C GLU A 371 27.06 10.68 15.15
N ALA A 372 28.17 10.47 15.86
CA ALA A 372 29.41 11.22 15.63
C ALA A 372 29.98 10.97 14.21
N ARG A 373 29.91 9.74 13.69
CA ARG A 373 30.32 9.42 12.32
C ARG A 373 29.39 10.06 11.30
N LEU A 374 28.07 10.02 11.56
CA LEU A 374 27.11 10.70 10.70
C LEU A 374 27.33 12.22 10.68
N GLU A 375 27.66 12.84 11.83
CA GLU A 375 27.96 14.26 11.92
C GLU A 375 29.22 14.66 11.14
N VAL A 376 30.20 13.75 11.03
CA VAL A 376 31.38 13.98 10.18
C VAL A 376 31.05 13.81 8.71
N ALA A 377 30.24 12.80 8.35
CA ALA A 377 29.90 12.50 6.94
C ALA A 377 28.86 13.48 6.36
N LEU A 378 27.93 13.93 7.18
CA LEU A 378 26.86 14.87 6.84
C LEU A 378 26.55 15.76 8.06
N PRO A 379 27.26 16.89 8.25
CA PRO A 379 26.99 17.78 9.36
C PRO A 379 25.50 18.23 9.39
N ARG A 380 24.91 18.27 10.59
CA ARG A 380 23.50 18.68 10.73
C ARG A 380 23.25 20.08 10.15
N ALA A 381 24.16 21.01 10.40
CA ALA A 381 24.04 22.37 9.87
C ALA A 381 24.00 22.42 8.34
N ASP A 382 24.81 21.59 7.66
CA ASP A 382 24.85 21.51 6.20
C ASP A 382 23.57 20.87 5.66
N PHE A 383 23.05 19.85 6.37
CA PHE A 383 21.78 19.21 6.04
C PHE A 383 20.58 20.15 6.21
N ASP A 384 20.52 20.92 7.31
CA ASP A 384 19.48 21.92 7.53
C ASP A 384 19.58 23.05 6.47
N ALA A 385 20.78 23.46 6.09
CA ALA A 385 20.99 24.40 5.00
C ALA A 385 20.53 23.85 3.64
N ALA A 386 20.74 22.55 3.38
CA ALA A 386 20.24 21.89 2.18
C ALA A 386 18.70 21.90 2.11
N TYR A 387 18.01 21.71 3.24
CA TYR A 387 16.55 21.85 3.29
C TYR A 387 16.08 23.26 2.94
N VAL A 388 16.75 24.30 3.51
CA VAL A 388 16.43 25.71 3.22
C VAL A 388 16.66 26.02 1.74
N ALA A 389 17.72 25.47 1.14
CA ALA A 389 18.04 25.65 -0.28
C ALA A 389 17.02 24.91 -1.19
N TRP A 390 16.60 23.69 -0.83
CA TRP A 390 15.63 22.92 -1.62
C TRP A 390 14.22 23.52 -1.60
N LYS A 391 13.78 24.06 -0.45
CA LYS A 391 12.38 24.48 -0.24
C LYS A 391 11.83 25.42 -1.33
N PRO A 392 12.53 26.46 -1.82
CA PRO A 392 12.07 27.29 -2.93
C PRO A 392 11.98 26.52 -4.27
N HIS A 393 12.85 25.52 -4.48
CA HIS A 393 12.86 24.71 -5.69
C HIS A 393 11.66 23.76 -5.78
N ALA A 394 10.98 23.49 -4.67
CA ALA A 394 9.77 22.68 -4.66
C ALA A 394 8.65 23.29 -5.54
N ASP A 395 8.62 24.61 -5.73
CA ASP A 395 7.65 25.32 -6.58
C ASP A 395 8.10 25.49 -8.04
N THR A 396 9.33 25.10 -8.35
CA THR A 396 9.85 25.23 -9.72
C THR A 396 9.12 24.30 -10.68
N GLU A 397 8.64 24.83 -11.78
CA GLU A 397 7.95 24.04 -12.81
C GLU A 397 8.88 22.99 -13.41
N PRO A 398 8.38 21.75 -13.67
CA PRO A 398 9.16 20.70 -14.31
C PRO A 398 9.59 21.08 -15.73
N GLY A 399 10.79 20.62 -16.09
CA GLY A 399 11.29 20.65 -17.46
C GLY A 399 10.86 19.42 -18.27
N GLU A 400 11.80 18.55 -18.62
CA GLU A 400 11.51 17.32 -19.38
C GLU A 400 10.68 16.33 -18.56
N ILE A 401 9.50 15.96 -19.06
CA ILE A 401 8.67 14.88 -18.48
C ILE A 401 9.29 13.52 -18.82
N LEU A 402 9.57 12.74 -17.79
CA LEU A 402 10.23 11.43 -17.91
C LEU A 402 9.24 10.26 -17.77
N ALA A 403 8.16 10.43 -17.02
CA ALA A 403 7.07 9.47 -16.88
C ALA A 403 5.74 10.18 -16.59
N THR A 404 4.64 9.54 -16.93
CA THR A 404 3.28 10.04 -16.69
C THR A 404 2.59 9.16 -15.67
N GLY A 405 2.01 9.78 -14.64
CA GLY A 405 1.21 9.15 -13.61
C GLY A 405 -0.26 8.97 -14.02
N SER A 406 -1.16 9.10 -13.05
CA SER A 406 -2.59 8.97 -13.29
C SER A 406 -3.23 10.31 -13.72
N GLY A 407 -4.44 10.24 -14.32
CA GLY A 407 -5.23 11.43 -14.66
C GLY A 407 -6.11 11.95 -13.51
N TRP A 408 -6.02 11.38 -12.30
CA TRP A 408 -6.93 11.77 -11.22
C TRP A 408 -6.65 13.17 -10.69
N GLY A 409 -5.37 13.55 -10.57
CA GLY A 409 -5.01 14.91 -10.19
C GLY A 409 -5.45 15.95 -11.24
N ALA A 410 -5.34 15.63 -12.53
CA ALA A 410 -5.83 16.48 -13.60
C ALA A 410 -7.34 16.71 -13.53
N LEU A 411 -8.10 15.69 -13.14
CA LEU A 411 -9.54 15.80 -12.94
C LEU A 411 -9.90 16.75 -11.79
N GLU A 412 -9.18 16.69 -10.67
CA GLU A 412 -9.39 17.56 -9.51
C GLU A 412 -8.99 19.02 -9.83
N VAL A 413 -7.89 19.22 -10.54
CA VAL A 413 -7.49 20.56 -11.03
C VAL A 413 -8.53 21.11 -12.02
N LEU A 414 -9.04 20.30 -12.95
CA LEU A 414 -10.11 20.70 -13.87
C LEU A 414 -11.39 21.14 -13.13
N ARG A 415 -11.70 20.48 -12.00
CA ARG A 415 -12.87 20.81 -11.17
C ARG A 415 -12.72 22.13 -10.41
N THR A 416 -11.51 22.45 -9.94
CA THR A 416 -11.25 23.51 -8.94
C THR A 416 -10.45 24.68 -9.47
N ASP A 417 -9.73 24.51 -10.56
CA ASP A 417 -8.69 25.45 -11.07
C ASP A 417 -7.58 25.72 -10.03
N TRP A 418 -7.28 24.75 -9.14
CA TRP A 418 -6.20 24.90 -8.17
C TRP A 418 -4.85 25.15 -8.83
N LYS A 419 -4.10 26.09 -8.29
CA LYS A 419 -2.70 26.31 -8.68
C LYS A 419 -1.82 25.51 -7.73
N LEU A 420 -1.14 24.51 -8.28
CA LEU A 420 -0.24 23.62 -7.56
C LEU A 420 1.20 23.75 -8.10
N PRO A 421 1.92 24.87 -7.80
CA PRO A 421 3.23 25.14 -8.37
C PRO A 421 4.18 23.96 -8.21
N GLY A 422 4.93 23.64 -9.26
CA GLY A 422 5.89 22.56 -9.30
C GLY A 422 5.31 21.16 -9.51
N THR A 423 4.00 20.97 -9.45
CA THR A 423 3.33 19.67 -9.66
C THR A 423 2.19 19.81 -10.65
N PRO A 424 2.48 19.98 -11.96
CA PRO A 424 1.45 20.11 -12.96
C PRO A 424 0.67 18.81 -13.13
N PHE A 425 -0.66 18.90 -13.11
CA PHE A 425 -1.58 17.84 -13.46
C PHE A 425 -2.28 18.22 -14.77
N GLU A 426 -1.65 17.83 -15.88
CA GLU A 426 -2.07 18.22 -17.21
C GLU A 426 -3.35 17.52 -17.66
N GLU A 427 -4.31 18.26 -18.29
CA GLU A 427 -5.55 17.67 -18.81
C GLU A 427 -5.28 16.56 -19.84
N SER A 428 -4.13 16.59 -20.53
CA SER A 428 -3.69 15.53 -21.44
C SER A 428 -3.50 14.16 -20.79
N THR A 429 -3.42 14.09 -19.46
CA THR A 429 -3.31 12.84 -18.70
C THR A 429 -4.66 12.18 -18.40
N LEU A 430 -5.79 12.87 -18.67
CA LEU A 430 -7.13 12.29 -18.51
C LEU A 430 -7.30 11.09 -19.44
N GLY A 431 -7.59 9.94 -18.85
CA GLY A 431 -7.80 8.67 -19.55
C GLY A 431 -9.25 8.22 -19.56
N GLU A 432 -9.46 6.97 -19.98
CA GLU A 432 -10.80 6.35 -20.08
C GLU A 432 -11.52 6.34 -18.71
N ALA A 433 -10.78 6.17 -17.62
CA ALA A 433 -11.34 6.12 -16.26
C ALA A 433 -11.88 7.47 -15.79
N GLN A 434 -11.24 8.58 -16.19
CA GLN A 434 -11.63 9.94 -15.83
C GLN A 434 -12.68 10.55 -16.78
N ALA A 435 -12.76 10.06 -18.02
CA ALA A 435 -13.61 10.65 -19.07
C ALA A 435 -15.09 10.83 -18.67
N PRO A 436 -15.77 9.87 -18.00
CA PRO A 436 -17.15 10.07 -17.55
C PRO A 436 -17.30 11.20 -16.52
N TRP A 437 -16.33 11.36 -15.65
CA TRP A 437 -16.31 12.39 -14.61
C TRP A 437 -15.99 13.77 -15.16
N ALA A 438 -15.08 13.85 -16.14
CA ALA A 438 -14.82 15.08 -16.89
C ALA A 438 -16.06 15.52 -17.68
N GLU A 439 -16.84 14.59 -18.22
CA GLU A 439 -18.11 14.90 -18.87
C GLU A 439 -19.15 15.40 -17.87
N LEU A 440 -19.25 14.79 -16.68
CA LEU A 440 -20.10 15.28 -15.59
C LEU A 440 -19.76 16.73 -15.21
N LEU A 441 -18.46 17.09 -15.14
CA LEU A 441 -18.02 18.47 -14.90
C LEU A 441 -18.46 19.44 -16.00
N ARG A 442 -18.40 19.03 -17.28
CA ARG A 442 -18.67 19.89 -18.43
C ARG A 442 -20.16 20.05 -18.72
N SER A 443 -20.94 18.97 -18.59
CA SER A 443 -22.34 18.90 -19.02
C SER A 443 -23.34 18.79 -17.88
N GLY A 444 -22.89 18.53 -16.65
CA GLY A 444 -23.76 18.26 -15.50
C GLY A 444 -24.39 16.85 -15.52
N ALA A 445 -23.97 15.96 -16.41
CA ALA A 445 -24.53 14.63 -16.55
C ALA A 445 -23.44 13.57 -16.83
N LEU A 446 -23.59 12.38 -16.26
CA LEU A 446 -22.76 11.24 -16.66
C LEU A 446 -23.19 10.75 -18.06
N PRO A 447 -22.23 10.38 -18.93
CA PRO A 447 -22.56 9.89 -20.27
C PRO A 447 -23.24 8.52 -20.20
N GLU A 448 -24.27 8.33 -21.02
CA GLU A 448 -24.86 7.01 -21.16
C GLU A 448 -23.88 6.02 -21.81
N PRO A 449 -23.68 4.84 -21.23
CA PRO A 449 -22.79 3.85 -21.80
C PRO A 449 -23.38 3.33 -23.14
N ARG A 450 -22.61 3.47 -24.22
CA ARG A 450 -23.02 2.98 -25.55
C ARG A 450 -23.12 1.44 -25.64
N ARG A 451 -22.53 0.73 -24.70
CA ARG A 451 -22.56 -0.74 -24.55
C ARG A 451 -22.59 -1.08 -23.09
N VAL A 452 -23.25 -2.18 -22.73
CA VAL A 452 -23.18 -2.73 -21.39
C VAL A 452 -21.73 -3.10 -21.07
N ARG A 453 -21.19 -2.56 -19.99
CA ARG A 453 -19.84 -2.82 -19.47
C ARG A 453 -19.88 -2.81 -17.96
N PRO A 454 -18.96 -3.50 -17.28
CA PRO A 454 -18.79 -3.29 -15.85
C PRO A 454 -18.60 -1.80 -15.55
N PRO A 455 -19.30 -1.25 -14.54
CA PRO A 455 -19.18 0.17 -14.19
C PRO A 455 -17.73 0.59 -13.92
N GLY A 456 -17.42 1.84 -14.25
CA GLY A 456 -16.14 2.47 -13.96
C GLY A 456 -15.91 2.68 -12.46
N GLU A 457 -14.80 3.33 -12.12
CA GLU A 457 -14.51 3.76 -10.75
C GLU A 457 -15.51 4.82 -10.28
N SER A 458 -15.82 4.81 -8.97
CA SER A 458 -16.75 5.78 -8.38
C SER A 458 -16.00 6.80 -7.55
N LEU A 459 -16.21 8.08 -7.81
CA LEU A 459 -15.72 9.16 -6.97
C LEU A 459 -16.69 9.40 -5.82
N VAL A 460 -16.16 9.57 -4.60
CA VAL A 460 -16.95 9.54 -3.36
C VAL A 460 -16.75 10.76 -2.47
N ALA A 461 -15.81 11.66 -2.81
CA ALA A 461 -15.62 12.88 -2.06
C ALA A 461 -16.90 13.75 -2.08
N PRO A 462 -17.15 14.56 -1.03
CA PRO A 462 -18.42 15.31 -0.88
C PRO A 462 -18.83 16.11 -2.11
N HIS A 463 -17.88 16.79 -2.72
CA HIS A 463 -18.15 17.61 -3.93
C HIS A 463 -18.58 16.78 -5.15
N TRP A 464 -18.08 15.54 -5.33
CA TRP A 464 -18.54 14.64 -6.37
C TRP A 464 -19.93 14.10 -6.07
N ARG A 465 -20.22 13.81 -4.79
CA ARG A 465 -21.57 13.44 -4.35
C ARG A 465 -22.59 14.55 -4.65
N ASP A 466 -22.27 15.80 -4.31
CA ASP A 466 -23.15 16.96 -4.54
C ASP A 466 -23.48 17.13 -6.04
N MET A 467 -22.49 16.90 -6.92
CA MET A 467 -22.70 16.92 -8.36
C MET A 467 -23.61 15.77 -8.82
N LEU A 468 -23.43 14.56 -8.29
CA LEU A 468 -24.30 13.42 -8.61
C LEU A 468 -25.73 13.64 -8.12
N GLU A 469 -25.93 14.30 -6.97
CA GLU A 469 -27.27 14.63 -6.43
C GLU A 469 -28.02 15.64 -7.31
N THR A 470 -27.31 16.47 -8.06
CA THR A 470 -27.91 17.46 -8.98
C THR A 470 -27.97 17.00 -10.43
N ALA A 471 -27.29 15.91 -10.78
CA ALA A 471 -27.29 15.35 -12.13
C ALA A 471 -28.62 14.65 -12.48
N PRO A 472 -28.94 14.47 -13.78
CA PRO A 472 -30.10 13.66 -14.17
C PRO A 472 -30.07 12.26 -13.53
N ALA A 473 -31.22 11.84 -13.00
CA ALA A 473 -31.39 10.55 -12.32
C ALA A 473 -31.42 9.38 -13.33
N THR A 474 -30.27 9.03 -13.88
CA THR A 474 -30.08 7.82 -14.70
C THR A 474 -29.66 6.63 -13.85
N PRO A 475 -29.80 5.38 -14.32
CA PRO A 475 -29.30 4.22 -13.60
C PRO A 475 -27.81 4.33 -13.22
N LEU A 476 -26.97 4.88 -14.10
CA LEU A 476 -25.56 5.08 -13.84
C LEU A 476 -25.31 6.15 -12.77
N THR A 477 -26.03 7.27 -12.83
CA THR A 477 -25.96 8.34 -11.81
C THR A 477 -26.35 7.80 -10.44
N GLU A 478 -27.48 7.09 -10.34
CA GLU A 478 -27.97 6.51 -9.08
C GLU A 478 -27.03 5.42 -8.54
N TYR A 479 -26.40 4.64 -9.42
CA TYR A 479 -25.37 3.67 -9.03
C TYR A 479 -24.19 4.34 -8.33
N HIS A 480 -23.58 5.37 -8.97
CA HIS A 480 -22.43 6.08 -8.40
C HIS A 480 -22.82 6.92 -7.18
N LEU A 481 -24.01 7.55 -7.20
CA LEU A 481 -24.55 8.30 -6.07
C LEU A 481 -24.72 7.38 -4.84
N GLY A 482 -25.29 6.20 -5.03
CA GLY A 482 -25.43 5.22 -3.96
C GLY A 482 -24.08 4.80 -3.37
N ILE A 483 -23.04 4.67 -4.18
CA ILE A 483 -21.69 4.36 -3.69
C ILE A 483 -21.12 5.53 -2.88
N ALA A 484 -21.27 6.77 -3.33
CA ALA A 484 -20.82 7.95 -2.60
C ALA A 484 -21.58 8.14 -1.26
N GLN A 485 -22.90 7.92 -1.25
CA GLN A 485 -23.74 7.93 -0.04
C GLN A 485 -23.31 6.81 0.93
N TRP A 486 -23.02 5.60 0.40
CA TRP A 486 -22.53 4.48 1.20
C TRP A 486 -21.20 4.80 1.88
N HIS A 487 -20.26 5.38 1.15
CA HIS A 487 -18.96 5.82 1.68
C HIS A 487 -19.14 6.89 2.76
N ALA A 488 -20.04 7.84 2.58
CA ALA A 488 -20.35 8.89 3.56
C ALA A 488 -21.03 8.36 4.84
N GLY A 489 -21.52 7.10 4.82
CA GLY A 489 -22.23 6.48 5.94
C GLY A 489 -23.77 6.59 5.85
N ASP A 490 -24.30 7.21 4.79
CA ASP A 490 -25.73 7.39 4.53
C ASP A 490 -26.36 6.12 3.93
N ARG A 491 -26.24 5.00 4.68
CA ARG A 491 -26.58 3.63 4.24
C ARG A 491 -28.00 3.52 3.66
N ALA A 492 -28.98 4.13 4.33
CA ALA A 492 -30.37 4.11 3.88
C ALA A 492 -30.59 4.87 2.57
N GLN A 493 -29.87 5.98 2.35
CA GLN A 493 -29.93 6.72 1.08
C GLN A 493 -29.30 5.90 -0.05
N ALA A 494 -28.14 5.29 0.19
CA ALA A 494 -27.47 4.43 -0.76
C ALA A 494 -28.37 3.31 -1.27
N VAL A 495 -29.03 2.60 -0.34
CA VAL A 495 -29.98 1.52 -0.70
C VAL A 495 -31.11 2.05 -1.57
N ARG A 496 -31.71 3.20 -1.22
CA ARG A 496 -32.78 3.81 -2.02
C ARG A 496 -32.32 4.23 -3.42
N SER A 497 -31.09 4.77 -3.55
CA SER A 497 -30.52 5.11 -4.87
C SER A 497 -30.37 3.86 -5.73
N TRP A 498 -29.85 2.78 -5.18
CA TRP A 498 -29.70 1.52 -5.93
C TRP A 498 -31.04 0.86 -6.27
N GLU A 499 -32.05 0.93 -5.39
CA GLU A 499 -33.41 0.42 -5.65
C GLU A 499 -34.08 1.20 -6.79
N ARG A 500 -33.98 2.55 -6.81
CA ARG A 500 -34.48 3.37 -7.92
C ARG A 500 -33.80 3.02 -9.25
N ALA A 501 -32.48 2.80 -9.20
CA ALA A 501 -31.72 2.43 -10.39
C ALA A 501 -32.14 1.05 -10.94
N LEU A 502 -32.49 0.09 -10.09
CA LEU A 502 -32.93 -1.26 -10.49
C LEU A 502 -34.17 -1.25 -11.37
N GLU A 503 -35.10 -0.30 -11.15
CA GLU A 503 -36.35 -0.20 -11.92
C GLU A 503 -36.11 0.20 -13.38
N LEU A 504 -34.97 0.85 -13.68
CA LEU A 504 -34.67 1.45 -14.98
C LEU A 504 -33.40 0.88 -15.63
N ALA A 505 -32.63 0.10 -14.92
CA ALA A 505 -31.32 -0.34 -15.38
C ALA A 505 -31.43 -1.41 -16.48
N PRO A 506 -30.63 -1.30 -17.56
CA PRO A 506 -30.52 -2.36 -18.57
C PRO A 506 -29.70 -3.56 -18.08
N SER A 507 -28.95 -3.40 -17.00
CA SER A 507 -28.08 -4.40 -16.37
C SER A 507 -28.28 -4.34 -14.87
N LEU A 508 -28.64 -5.45 -14.25
CA LEU A 508 -29.05 -5.51 -12.85
C LEU A 508 -27.91 -5.89 -11.90
N TRP A 509 -26.93 -6.66 -12.36
CA TRP A 509 -25.89 -7.24 -11.53
C TRP A 509 -25.08 -6.26 -10.70
N PRO A 510 -24.70 -5.04 -11.21
CA PRO A 510 -23.92 -4.11 -10.39
C PRO A 510 -24.71 -3.58 -9.19
N LEU A 511 -26.02 -3.35 -9.39
CA LEU A 511 -26.95 -2.84 -8.38
C LEU A 511 -27.32 -3.94 -7.37
N LEU A 512 -27.66 -5.14 -7.87
CA LEU A 512 -27.93 -6.31 -7.03
C LEU A 512 -26.74 -6.64 -6.13
N ARG A 513 -25.51 -6.55 -6.67
CA ARG A 513 -24.30 -6.74 -5.87
C ARG A 513 -24.16 -5.68 -4.78
N CYS A 514 -24.42 -4.40 -5.07
CA CYS A 514 -24.38 -3.35 -4.05
C CYS A 514 -25.42 -3.57 -2.95
N LEU A 515 -26.62 -3.95 -3.32
CA LEU A 515 -27.70 -4.31 -2.37
C LEU A 515 -27.39 -5.58 -1.58
N ALA A 516 -26.70 -6.57 -2.19
CA ALA A 516 -26.24 -7.77 -1.49
C ALA A 516 -25.21 -7.44 -0.40
N VAL A 517 -24.29 -6.53 -0.66
CA VAL A 517 -23.36 -6.02 0.36
C VAL A 517 -24.12 -5.32 1.48
N ALA A 518 -25.11 -4.48 1.16
CA ALA A 518 -25.91 -3.80 2.18
C ALA A 518 -26.67 -4.77 3.07
N ASP A 519 -27.24 -5.84 2.50
CA ASP A 519 -27.88 -6.89 3.27
C ASP A 519 -26.91 -7.65 4.16
N GLN A 520 -25.74 -8.00 3.62
CA GLN A 520 -24.71 -8.70 4.39
C GLN A 520 -24.23 -7.87 5.59
N GLU A 521 -23.98 -6.58 5.41
CA GLU A 521 -23.58 -5.65 6.48
C GLU A 521 -24.69 -5.42 7.52
N SER A 522 -25.95 -5.62 7.12
CA SER A 522 -27.11 -5.55 8.01
C SER A 522 -27.45 -6.90 8.67
N GLY A 523 -26.64 -7.96 8.45
CA GLY A 523 -26.87 -9.29 9.00
C GLY A 523 -27.94 -10.12 8.26
N ASN A 524 -28.50 -9.63 7.15
CA ASN A 524 -29.52 -10.31 6.35
C ASN A 524 -28.88 -11.31 5.37
N HIS A 525 -28.15 -12.29 5.88
CA HIS A 525 -27.26 -13.16 5.07
C HIS A 525 -28.02 -13.99 4.02
N GLU A 526 -29.25 -14.45 4.30
CA GLU A 526 -30.04 -15.20 3.32
C GLU A 526 -30.39 -14.32 2.11
N ARG A 527 -30.92 -13.10 2.36
CA ARG A 527 -31.26 -12.16 1.29
C ARG A 527 -30.01 -11.71 0.53
N ALA A 528 -28.88 -11.53 1.23
CA ALA A 528 -27.61 -11.24 0.58
C ALA A 528 -27.19 -12.35 -0.39
N ALA A 529 -27.30 -13.62 0.04
CA ALA A 529 -26.98 -14.77 -0.80
C ALA A 529 -27.89 -14.87 -2.03
N ASP A 530 -29.21 -14.60 -1.86
CA ASP A 530 -30.14 -14.54 -3.00
C ASP A 530 -29.73 -13.48 -4.01
N ARG A 531 -29.45 -12.26 -3.55
CA ARG A 531 -29.04 -11.14 -4.41
C ARG A 531 -27.69 -11.38 -5.11
N TYR A 532 -26.72 -11.97 -4.41
CA TYR A 532 -25.45 -12.34 -5.03
C TYR A 532 -25.64 -13.40 -6.12
N ASN A 533 -26.48 -14.40 -5.87
CA ASN A 533 -26.79 -15.44 -6.85
C ASN A 533 -27.50 -14.88 -8.08
N GLU A 534 -28.50 -14.02 -7.89
CA GLU A 534 -29.20 -13.32 -8.97
C GLU A 534 -28.24 -12.40 -9.75
N ALA A 535 -27.40 -11.60 -9.06
CA ALA A 535 -26.41 -10.75 -9.68
C ALA A 535 -25.44 -11.56 -10.55
N PHE A 536 -24.98 -12.70 -10.06
CA PHE A 536 -24.06 -13.54 -10.83
C PHE A 536 -24.72 -14.18 -12.05
N ALA A 537 -26.00 -14.59 -11.94
CA ALA A 537 -26.77 -15.12 -13.06
C ALA A 537 -26.96 -14.05 -14.16
N ASP A 538 -27.31 -12.81 -13.76
CA ASP A 538 -27.48 -11.68 -14.67
C ASP A 538 -26.16 -11.34 -15.38
N LEU A 539 -25.04 -11.24 -14.64
CA LEU A 539 -23.70 -11.04 -15.20
C LEU A 539 -23.35 -12.14 -16.23
N CYS A 540 -23.65 -13.41 -15.92
CA CYS A 540 -23.38 -14.52 -16.83
C CYS A 540 -24.25 -14.46 -18.09
N HIS A 541 -25.45 -13.90 -18.02
CA HIS A 541 -26.29 -13.69 -19.18
C HIS A 541 -25.72 -12.60 -20.11
N GLU A 542 -25.14 -11.54 -19.54
CA GLU A 542 -24.61 -10.39 -20.29
C GLU A 542 -23.23 -10.61 -20.90
N ARG A 543 -22.40 -11.49 -20.33
CA ARG A 543 -21.00 -11.72 -20.73
C ARG A 543 -20.79 -12.37 -22.11
N ARG A 544 -21.69 -12.18 -23.08
CA ARG A 544 -21.65 -12.80 -24.41
C ARG A 544 -20.40 -12.52 -25.22
N ASP A 545 -19.71 -11.37 -24.91
CA ASP A 545 -18.45 -10.98 -25.56
C ASP A 545 -17.33 -10.99 -24.51
N ALA A 546 -16.61 -12.11 -24.40
CA ALA A 546 -15.58 -12.36 -23.38
C ALA A 546 -14.34 -11.47 -23.57
N GLY A 547 -14.37 -10.28 -22.97
CA GLY A 547 -13.19 -9.45 -22.78
C GLY A 547 -12.62 -9.58 -21.35
N GLU A 548 -11.38 -9.17 -21.16
CA GLU A 548 -10.64 -9.27 -19.88
C GLU A 548 -11.41 -8.67 -18.69
N ARG A 549 -12.09 -7.52 -18.89
CA ARG A 549 -12.92 -6.87 -17.87
C ARG A 549 -14.10 -7.74 -17.41
N TRP A 550 -14.72 -8.51 -18.31
CA TRP A 550 -15.80 -9.44 -17.97
C TRP A 550 -15.27 -10.67 -17.20
N THR A 551 -14.08 -11.12 -17.54
CA THR A 551 -13.41 -12.21 -16.82
C THR A 551 -13.13 -11.79 -15.38
N ALA A 552 -12.62 -10.58 -15.14
CA ALA A 552 -12.39 -10.04 -13.81
C ALA A 552 -13.69 -9.87 -13.01
N ALA A 553 -14.75 -9.32 -13.64
CA ALA A 553 -16.07 -9.17 -13.00
C ALA A 553 -16.66 -10.54 -12.60
N THR A 554 -16.59 -11.53 -13.51
CA THR A 554 -17.08 -12.89 -13.28
C THR A 554 -16.31 -13.56 -12.13
N ALA A 555 -14.99 -13.41 -12.09
CA ALA A 555 -14.16 -13.95 -11.01
C ALA A 555 -14.52 -13.29 -9.66
N ALA A 556 -14.57 -11.96 -9.61
CA ALA A 556 -14.81 -11.22 -8.38
C ALA A 556 -16.23 -11.48 -7.82
N LEU A 557 -17.28 -11.34 -8.66
CA LEU A 557 -18.66 -11.55 -8.23
C LEU A 557 -18.94 -13.01 -7.93
N GLY A 558 -18.40 -13.93 -8.73
CA GLY A 558 -18.56 -15.38 -8.48
C GLY A 558 -17.94 -15.81 -7.17
N ARG A 559 -16.78 -15.27 -6.79
CA ARG A 559 -16.19 -15.49 -5.46
C ARG A 559 -17.13 -15.00 -4.35
N GLU A 560 -17.62 -13.75 -4.43
CA GLU A 560 -18.54 -13.20 -3.42
C GLU A 560 -19.84 -14.01 -3.33
N ALA A 561 -20.38 -14.48 -4.45
CA ALA A 561 -21.59 -15.31 -4.49
C ALA A 561 -21.37 -16.68 -3.84
N VAL A 562 -20.28 -17.39 -4.19
CA VAL A 562 -19.96 -18.68 -3.55
C VAL A 562 -19.75 -18.52 -2.04
N GLU A 563 -18.97 -17.53 -1.61
CA GLU A 563 -18.72 -17.24 -0.19
C GLU A 563 -20.05 -16.95 0.57
N ALA A 564 -20.96 -16.15 -0.02
CA ALA A 564 -22.26 -15.82 0.58
C ALA A 564 -23.17 -17.04 0.68
N LEU A 565 -23.25 -17.86 -0.35
CA LEU A 565 -24.06 -19.08 -0.38
C LEU A 565 -23.54 -20.15 0.61
N LEU A 566 -22.22 -20.31 0.71
CA LEU A 566 -21.61 -21.20 1.71
C LEU A 566 -21.88 -20.75 3.15
N ARG A 567 -21.89 -19.44 3.40
CA ARG A 567 -22.21 -18.87 4.72
C ARG A 567 -23.61 -19.25 5.20
N VAL A 568 -24.58 -19.33 4.29
CA VAL A 568 -25.96 -19.74 4.58
C VAL A 568 -26.21 -21.24 4.29
N ARG A 569 -25.16 -22.05 4.15
CA ARG A 569 -25.19 -23.50 3.95
C ARG A 569 -25.92 -23.98 2.69
N ARG A 570 -25.94 -23.16 1.64
CA ARG A 570 -26.52 -23.49 0.34
C ARG A 570 -25.45 -24.01 -0.62
N ALA A 571 -24.86 -25.17 -0.30
CA ALA A 571 -23.74 -25.74 -1.05
C ALA A 571 -24.12 -26.09 -2.51
N ALA A 572 -25.35 -26.53 -2.79
CA ALA A 572 -25.81 -26.85 -4.14
C ALA A 572 -25.85 -25.61 -5.05
N ASP A 573 -26.35 -24.48 -4.53
CA ASP A 573 -26.37 -23.22 -5.29
C ASP A 573 -24.94 -22.67 -5.48
N ALA A 574 -24.09 -22.78 -4.44
CA ALA A 574 -22.68 -22.44 -4.54
C ALA A 574 -21.95 -23.26 -5.62
N ARG A 575 -22.29 -24.56 -5.76
CA ARG A 575 -21.79 -25.43 -6.81
C ARG A 575 -22.22 -24.94 -8.19
N ALA A 576 -23.49 -24.56 -8.37
CA ALA A 576 -23.99 -24.05 -9.64
C ALA A 576 -23.23 -22.77 -10.05
N VAL A 577 -23.00 -21.81 -9.13
CA VAL A 577 -22.17 -20.63 -9.39
C VAL A 577 -20.74 -21.01 -9.76
N TRP A 578 -20.13 -21.93 -9.02
CA TRP A 578 -18.77 -22.43 -9.27
C TRP A 578 -18.60 -23.00 -10.68
N GLU A 579 -19.55 -23.80 -11.14
CA GLU A 579 -19.50 -24.44 -12.46
C GLU A 579 -19.61 -23.45 -13.61
N MET A 580 -20.22 -22.29 -13.37
CA MET A 580 -20.32 -21.20 -14.34
C MET A 580 -19.07 -20.31 -14.42
N LEU A 581 -18.10 -20.45 -13.51
CA LEU A 581 -16.81 -19.74 -13.56
C LEU A 581 -15.97 -20.26 -14.75
N TYR A 582 -15.17 -19.36 -15.33
CA TYR A 582 -14.23 -19.77 -16.37
C TYR A 582 -13.21 -20.79 -15.84
N PRO A 583 -12.82 -21.82 -16.63
CA PRO A 583 -11.83 -22.82 -16.21
C PRO A 583 -10.55 -22.18 -15.66
N ALA A 584 -9.94 -21.23 -16.39
CA ALA A 584 -8.73 -20.54 -15.95
C ALA A 584 -8.90 -19.78 -14.63
N THR A 585 -10.10 -19.29 -14.30
CA THR A 585 -10.40 -18.68 -13.01
C THR A 585 -10.38 -19.71 -11.89
N ARG A 586 -10.95 -20.90 -12.12
CA ARG A 586 -11.00 -21.99 -11.13
C ARG A 586 -9.63 -22.58 -10.82
N GLU A 587 -8.66 -22.47 -11.73
CA GLU A 587 -7.28 -22.90 -11.55
C GLU A 587 -6.45 -21.96 -10.67
N ARG A 588 -6.90 -20.72 -10.45
CA ARG A 588 -6.20 -19.79 -9.56
C ARG A 588 -6.27 -20.26 -8.11
N GLY A 589 -5.18 -20.14 -7.35
CA GLY A 589 -5.08 -20.68 -5.99
C GLY A 589 -6.12 -20.17 -5.01
N ARG A 590 -6.59 -18.92 -5.15
CA ARG A 590 -7.71 -18.40 -4.36
C ARG A 590 -8.99 -19.23 -4.60
N PHE A 591 -9.24 -19.60 -5.83
CA PHE A 591 -10.40 -20.41 -6.20
C PHE A 591 -10.22 -21.88 -5.84
N GLN A 592 -9.00 -22.41 -5.87
CA GLN A 592 -8.72 -23.76 -5.36
C GLN A 592 -8.98 -23.86 -3.84
N LEU A 593 -8.62 -22.82 -3.06
CA LEU A 593 -8.99 -22.73 -1.66
C LEU A 593 -10.52 -22.71 -1.49
N LEU A 594 -11.23 -21.91 -2.28
CA LEU A 594 -12.70 -21.83 -2.27
C LEU A 594 -13.33 -23.16 -2.72
N GLN A 595 -12.72 -23.88 -3.65
CA GLN A 595 -13.13 -25.23 -4.06
C GLN A 595 -13.08 -26.21 -2.89
N ALA A 596 -11.98 -26.19 -2.13
CA ALA A 596 -11.85 -27.05 -0.96
C ALA A 596 -12.92 -26.74 0.11
N GLU A 597 -13.26 -25.46 0.32
CA GLU A 597 -14.37 -25.06 1.21
C GLU A 597 -15.72 -25.58 0.69
N LEU A 598 -15.98 -25.44 -0.60
CA LEU A 598 -17.21 -25.93 -1.24
C LEU A 598 -17.35 -27.45 -1.14
N LEU A 599 -16.29 -28.19 -1.45
CA LEU A 599 -16.25 -29.65 -1.32
C LEU A 599 -16.51 -30.11 0.13
N LEU A 600 -15.91 -29.43 1.08
CA LEU A 600 -16.16 -29.73 2.50
C LEU A 600 -17.61 -29.43 2.90
N ALA A 601 -18.23 -28.38 2.38
CA ALA A 601 -19.64 -28.06 2.61
C ALA A 601 -20.60 -29.08 1.97
N GLU A 602 -20.18 -29.73 0.89
CA GLU A 602 -20.89 -30.85 0.23
C GLU A 602 -20.70 -32.20 0.94
N GLY A 603 -19.87 -32.27 2.00
CA GLY A 603 -19.52 -33.51 2.67
C GLY A 603 -18.46 -34.36 1.94
N ARG A 604 -17.85 -33.84 0.89
CA ARG A 604 -16.81 -34.50 0.05
C ARG A 604 -15.42 -34.24 0.63
N ARG A 605 -15.17 -34.81 1.81
CA ARG A 605 -13.94 -34.57 2.57
C ARG A 605 -12.69 -35.02 1.85
N ASP A 606 -12.74 -36.21 1.21
CA ASP A 606 -11.59 -36.79 0.52
C ASP A 606 -11.21 -35.96 -0.73
N ASP A 607 -12.22 -35.42 -1.44
CA ASP A 607 -11.97 -34.54 -2.58
C ASP A 607 -11.38 -33.20 -2.13
N ALA A 608 -11.84 -32.65 -1.01
CA ALA A 608 -11.27 -31.45 -0.41
C ALA A 608 -9.80 -31.67 0.02
N TRP A 609 -9.51 -32.86 0.56
CA TRP A 609 -8.15 -33.27 0.87
C TRP A 609 -7.27 -33.35 -0.38
N ALA A 610 -7.78 -33.92 -1.47
CA ALA A 610 -7.05 -34.01 -2.73
C ALA A 610 -6.60 -32.64 -3.25
N VAL A 611 -7.42 -31.58 -3.13
CA VAL A 611 -7.03 -30.22 -3.50
C VAL A 611 -5.77 -29.76 -2.73
N PHE A 612 -5.70 -30.07 -1.41
CA PHE A 612 -4.51 -29.75 -0.61
C PHE A 612 -3.31 -30.64 -0.96
N ALA A 613 -3.54 -31.92 -1.29
CA ALA A 613 -2.49 -32.87 -1.65
C ALA A 613 -1.83 -32.49 -2.97
N ASP A 614 -2.62 -32.10 -3.98
CA ASP A 614 -2.13 -31.62 -5.28
C ASP A 614 -1.33 -30.30 -5.12
N GLY A 615 -1.66 -29.50 -4.14
CA GLY A 615 -0.97 -28.25 -3.82
C GLY A 615 -1.48 -27.06 -4.62
N PHE A 616 -1.52 -25.90 -3.98
CA PHE A 616 -1.90 -24.64 -4.60
C PHE A 616 -1.20 -23.47 -3.90
N GLU A 617 -1.14 -22.33 -4.59
CA GLU A 617 -0.59 -21.08 -4.08
C GLU A 617 -1.62 -19.96 -4.19
N VAL A 618 -1.99 -19.35 -3.06
CA VAL A 618 -2.94 -18.21 -3.01
C VAL A 618 -2.14 -16.91 -3.13
N ALA A 619 -1.95 -16.42 -4.36
CA ALA A 619 -1.10 -15.25 -4.63
C ALA A 619 -1.56 -13.98 -3.89
N ASP A 620 -2.88 -13.78 -3.77
CA ASP A 620 -3.53 -12.67 -3.08
C ASP A 620 -3.81 -12.94 -1.59
N LEU A 621 -3.07 -13.85 -0.96
CA LEU A 621 -3.16 -14.09 0.48
C LEU A 621 -2.75 -12.83 1.24
N ARG A 622 -3.63 -12.36 2.14
CA ARG A 622 -3.34 -11.17 2.93
C ARG A 622 -2.31 -11.47 4.02
N GLU A 623 -1.48 -10.51 4.35
CA GLU A 623 -0.55 -10.56 5.47
C GLU A 623 -1.26 -11.04 6.75
N GLY A 624 -0.66 -12.03 7.43
CA GLY A 624 -1.22 -12.63 8.63
C GLY A 624 -2.50 -13.47 8.43
N ALA A 625 -2.89 -13.77 7.17
CA ALA A 625 -4.08 -14.57 6.89
C ALA A 625 -3.95 -16.01 7.40
N GLU A 626 -5.00 -16.47 8.07
CA GLU A 626 -5.10 -17.82 8.63
C GLU A 626 -6.15 -18.69 7.93
N SER A 627 -6.72 -18.21 6.81
CA SER A 627 -7.80 -18.90 6.09
C SER A 627 -7.43 -20.32 5.68
N ILE A 628 -6.21 -20.52 5.19
CA ILE A 628 -5.70 -21.83 4.78
C ILE A 628 -5.60 -22.75 6.01
N GLY A 629 -4.98 -22.28 7.10
CA GLY A 629 -4.83 -23.05 8.33
C GLY A 629 -6.16 -23.43 8.99
N ARG A 630 -7.12 -22.50 9.00
CA ARG A 630 -8.49 -22.78 9.52
C ARG A 630 -9.21 -23.84 8.69
N LEU A 631 -9.07 -23.81 7.36
CA LEU A 631 -9.67 -24.83 6.52
C LEU A 631 -8.99 -26.19 6.71
N TRP A 632 -7.64 -26.20 6.82
CA TRP A 632 -6.86 -27.39 7.12
C TRP A 632 -7.31 -28.07 8.44
N ALA A 633 -7.45 -27.29 9.52
CA ALA A 633 -7.93 -27.79 10.82
C ALA A 633 -9.35 -28.39 10.79
N ARG A 634 -10.19 -27.98 9.83
CA ARG A 634 -11.51 -28.59 9.59
C ARG A 634 -11.41 -29.91 8.80
N LEU A 635 -10.33 -30.08 8.04
CA LEU A 635 -10.10 -31.30 7.24
C LEU A 635 -9.40 -32.39 8.04
N THR A 636 -8.49 -32.08 8.95
CA THR A 636 -7.65 -33.05 9.64
C THR A 636 -7.09 -32.50 10.94
N ASP A 637 -6.70 -33.40 11.85
CA ASP A 637 -5.93 -33.10 13.06
C ASP A 637 -4.41 -33.09 12.83
N GLU A 638 -3.95 -33.35 11.59
CA GLU A 638 -2.53 -33.29 11.26
C GLU A 638 -1.99 -31.86 11.31
N PRO A 639 -0.68 -31.70 11.65
CA PRO A 639 -0.06 -30.39 11.62
C PRO A 639 -0.17 -29.72 10.24
N LEU A 640 -0.35 -28.40 10.22
CA LEU A 640 -0.39 -27.64 8.98
C LEU A 640 0.94 -27.77 8.23
N PRO A 641 0.96 -28.22 6.97
CA PRO A 641 2.19 -28.29 6.19
C PRO A 641 2.88 -26.91 6.07
N ILE A 642 4.22 -26.90 6.17
CA ILE A 642 5.02 -25.68 6.17
C ILE A 642 4.73 -24.78 4.96
N ARG A 643 4.43 -25.36 3.79
CA ARG A 643 4.08 -24.62 2.57
C ARG A 643 2.82 -23.77 2.69
N TYR A 644 1.95 -24.05 3.66
CA TYR A 644 0.71 -23.33 3.95
C TYR A 644 0.76 -22.53 5.25
N ASP A 645 1.87 -22.58 5.99
CA ASP A 645 2.02 -21.85 7.25
C ASP A 645 2.50 -20.41 7.01
N PHE A 646 1.57 -19.49 7.03
CA PHE A 646 1.77 -18.05 6.92
C PHE A 646 1.51 -17.31 8.24
N ARG A 647 1.41 -18.03 9.36
CA ARG A 647 1.11 -17.43 10.67
C ARG A 647 2.31 -16.64 11.19
N MET A 648 2.08 -15.39 11.53
CA MET A 648 3.09 -14.46 12.06
C MET A 648 3.02 -14.35 13.60
N ARG A 649 2.40 -15.33 14.26
CA ARG A 649 2.19 -15.39 15.70
C ARG A 649 2.46 -16.80 16.24
N PRO A 650 2.70 -16.96 17.57
CA PRO A 650 2.86 -18.25 18.21
C PRO A 650 1.68 -19.21 17.93
N GLU A 651 1.97 -20.52 17.94
CA GLU A 651 0.92 -21.51 18.08
C GLU A 651 0.37 -21.41 19.51
N GLY A 652 -0.89 -21.01 19.63
CA GLY A 652 -1.57 -20.92 20.91
C GLY A 652 -3.01 -21.43 20.80
N PRO A 653 -3.68 -21.76 21.93
CA PRO A 653 -5.09 -22.08 21.89
C PRO A 653 -5.83 -20.89 21.26
N GLU A 654 -6.66 -21.18 20.26
CA GLU A 654 -7.53 -20.18 19.63
C GLU A 654 -8.27 -19.39 20.72
N THR A 655 -7.99 -18.09 20.78
CA THR A 655 -8.92 -17.18 21.45
C THR A 655 -10.19 -17.19 20.62
N ARG A 656 -11.17 -17.96 21.08
CA ARG A 656 -12.51 -18.07 20.53
C ARG A 656 -13.25 -16.74 20.58
#